data_3d3f8ec7e19666efe231e6edaeb6d1cd
#
_entry.id   3d3f8ec7e19666efe231e6edaeb6d1cd
#
_cell.length_a   1.000
_cell.length_b   1.000
_cell.length_c   1.000
_cell.angle_alpha   90.00
_cell.angle_beta   90.00
_cell.angle_gamma   90.00
#
_symmetry.space_group_name_H-M   'P 1'
#
loop_
_entity.id
_entity.type
_entity.pdbx_description
1 polymer ?
#
loop_
_entity_poly.entity_id
_entity_poly.type
_entity_poly.pdbx_seq_one_letter_code
_entity_poly.pdbx_strand_id
1 'polypeptide(L)'
;MDNELEQELHLLAGAHERILNEAGLHAIAEQVAALHDEAEVDVATLPLEDAIRLANALTVHLHLVNLADERHRVRLLDLPSARPDADAGDDLWPAVSAAEDTRDRLHDLRIHPVLTAHPTEARRRAIATAFRRVSEQLQRLENPRLGPEAKDVARRRLLEEVELLHLTSVLRTTRPEPLDEVRTIMTVFDQTLIRAVPRLYRATERALIGEASGTVPSPVPAFVRFGSWVGGDRDGNPYVTAEVTRRTVAVQSEHALGALQVSVERVGRTLTADRADSPGSRALTESLERDAVAMPDVFTEISTGSPGEPHRQKMLVIAQRLKATRAGRAEYSYSTVDELIADLRLVQDSLASAGARRAAFGELQHVIWYAQTFGFHLAELEVRQHSDVHRAALVDLIGQLQDAPPDAAENAAYLDRLATQGWPTHVEAREPKTREVLDTLRVMSWLQQRWGARCCGRYIVSFSHSPANLVAVRALARLAVGDAPLRLDVVPLFETGADLSAAGTVLADWLTLSSTTEWLQGTGRKVEVMLGYSDSAKDVGPTAATLTLAQAQTAMVAWAHTNDIEMTMFHGRGGSLGRGGGPLHRAITAQPPGSVDGRLKVTEQGEVVFARYADPTIAQRHLERITTAVLLAGTAEVQERNAAAAERFHNLSEQLSHTSRSSYRDLVEMPGFADVLAEASPLEEIGDLRMGSRPVRRSAATSGRELSDLRAIPWVFAWSQTRANIPGWYGLGTGLAEVADLDLLRQAYAQWPVFASLIDIAEMSLAKSHRGLAARFLALGGRPDITDRILAEMDLTMTQVLAVLDQDHLLQHKQVLGSAIALRAPYVDALSQLQLRALTQMRAGGDEDWRRLLLLTVNGLAAGLQNTG
;
A
#
# COMPACT_ATOMS: atom_id res chain seq x y z
N MET A 1 9.21 -14.61 25.26
CA MET A 1 9.40 -13.21 24.80
C MET A 1 10.84 -12.80 25.04
N ASP A 2 11.36 -11.92 24.18
CA ASP A 2 12.68 -11.33 24.41
C ASP A 2 12.62 -10.39 25.64
N ASN A 3 13.60 -10.47 26.53
CA ASN A 3 13.64 -9.72 27.79
C ASN A 3 13.51 -8.18 27.56
N GLU A 4 14.03 -7.68 26.44
CA GLU A 4 13.97 -6.24 26.11
C GLU A 4 12.54 -5.81 25.74
N LEU A 5 11.80 -6.62 24.95
CA LEU A 5 10.41 -6.34 24.63
C LEU A 5 9.53 -6.34 25.87
N GLU A 6 9.75 -7.32 26.77
CA GLU A 6 9.00 -7.44 28.01
C GLU A 6 9.24 -6.24 28.93
N GLN A 7 10.48 -5.79 29.06
CA GLN A 7 10.82 -4.60 29.86
C GLN A 7 10.18 -3.33 29.28
N GLU A 8 10.16 -3.16 27.95
CA GLU A 8 9.55 -2.01 27.30
C GLU A 8 8.02 -2.02 27.46
N LEU A 9 7.39 -3.18 27.33
CA LEU A 9 5.96 -3.36 27.60
C LEU A 9 5.59 -3.00 29.04
N HIS A 10 6.35 -3.48 30.02
CA HIS A 10 6.14 -3.13 31.43
C HIS A 10 6.29 -1.63 31.70
N LEU A 11 7.29 -0.98 31.07
CA LEU A 11 7.49 0.46 31.21
C LEU A 11 6.30 1.25 30.66
N LEU A 12 5.79 0.88 29.47
CA LEU A 12 4.67 1.56 28.84
C LEU A 12 3.34 1.26 29.54
N ALA A 13 3.13 0.01 29.97
CA ALA A 13 1.97 -0.39 30.76
C ALA A 13 1.92 0.38 32.10
N GLY A 14 3.03 0.43 32.84
CA GLY A 14 3.14 1.19 34.09
C GLY A 14 2.96 2.71 33.90
N ALA A 15 3.45 3.27 32.79
CA ALA A 15 3.19 4.67 32.45
C ALA A 15 1.68 4.93 32.21
N HIS A 16 1.01 4.05 31.48
CA HIS A 16 -0.41 4.17 31.20
C HIS A 16 -1.27 3.97 32.47
N GLU A 17 -0.96 2.96 33.28
CA GLU A 17 -1.61 2.71 34.58
C GLU A 17 -1.51 3.93 35.49
N ARG A 18 -0.32 4.53 35.59
CA ARG A 18 -0.12 5.76 36.34
C ARG A 18 -1.01 6.90 35.87
N ILE A 19 -1.11 7.13 34.56
CA ILE A 19 -1.98 8.17 33.99
C ILE A 19 -3.45 7.90 34.32
N LEU A 20 -3.90 6.65 34.22
CA LEU A 20 -5.27 6.28 34.58
C LEU A 20 -5.56 6.56 36.06
N ASN A 21 -4.62 6.23 36.96
CA ASN A 21 -4.73 6.49 38.38
C ASN A 21 -4.75 7.99 38.72
N GLU A 22 -3.86 8.79 38.10
CA GLU A 22 -3.83 10.25 38.24
C GLU A 22 -5.10 10.91 37.72
N ALA A 23 -5.77 10.31 36.70
CA ALA A 23 -7.07 10.73 36.20
C ALA A 23 -8.26 10.26 37.06
N GLY A 24 -8.03 9.57 38.19
CA GLY A 24 -9.08 9.04 39.07
C GLY A 24 -9.81 7.81 38.53
N LEU A 25 -9.25 7.15 37.53
CA LEU A 25 -9.80 5.95 36.87
C LEU A 25 -9.23 4.65 37.47
N HIS A 26 -9.16 4.55 38.80
CA HIS A 26 -8.53 3.44 39.51
C HIS A 26 -9.10 2.07 39.13
N ALA A 27 -10.43 1.92 39.07
CA ALA A 27 -11.08 0.67 38.68
C ALA A 27 -10.74 0.25 37.24
N ILE A 28 -10.60 1.22 36.30
CA ILE A 28 -10.19 0.96 34.93
C ILE A 28 -8.72 0.55 34.86
N ALA A 29 -7.85 1.19 35.64
CA ALA A 29 -6.43 0.83 35.74
C ALA A 29 -6.26 -0.62 36.22
N GLU A 30 -7.01 -1.01 37.28
CA GLU A 30 -7.02 -2.39 37.80
C GLU A 30 -7.51 -3.40 36.75
N GLN A 31 -8.53 -3.07 35.96
CA GLN A 31 -9.03 -3.95 34.89
C GLN A 31 -8.02 -4.12 33.74
N VAL A 32 -7.36 -3.04 33.32
CA VAL A 32 -6.31 -3.11 32.30
C VAL A 32 -5.11 -3.94 32.79
N ALA A 33 -4.71 -3.78 34.06
CA ALA A 33 -3.65 -4.56 34.69
C ALA A 33 -4.05 -6.05 34.80
N ALA A 34 -5.28 -6.35 35.24
CA ALA A 34 -5.78 -7.72 35.32
C ALA A 34 -5.71 -8.44 33.95
N LEU A 35 -6.07 -7.76 32.86
CA LEU A 35 -5.95 -8.30 31.50
C LEU A 35 -4.47 -8.52 31.10
N HIS A 36 -3.55 -7.72 31.61
CA HIS A 36 -2.11 -7.92 31.39
C HIS A 36 -1.64 -9.23 32.05
N ASP A 37 -2.20 -9.56 33.20
CA ASP A 37 -1.92 -10.79 33.97
C ASP A 37 -2.78 -11.98 33.51
N GLU A 38 -3.42 -11.89 32.34
CA GLU A 38 -4.32 -12.90 31.75
C GLU A 38 -5.52 -13.26 32.62
N ALA A 39 -5.94 -12.40 33.56
CA ALA A 39 -7.10 -12.60 34.38
C ALA A 39 -8.40 -12.27 33.64
N GLU A 40 -9.47 -13.03 33.92
CA GLU A 40 -10.79 -12.71 33.36
C GLU A 40 -11.35 -11.42 33.98
N VAL A 41 -11.75 -10.49 33.11
CA VAL A 41 -12.45 -9.26 33.47
C VAL A 41 -13.90 -9.37 33.04
N ASP A 42 -14.85 -9.27 33.96
CA ASP A 42 -16.28 -9.25 33.65
C ASP A 42 -16.68 -7.88 33.07
N VAL A 43 -16.62 -7.76 31.76
CA VAL A 43 -17.00 -6.55 31.03
C VAL A 43 -18.52 -6.47 30.77
N ALA A 44 -19.27 -7.57 31.05
CA ALA A 44 -20.70 -7.63 30.74
C ALA A 44 -21.54 -6.80 31.71
N THR A 45 -21.12 -6.69 32.96
CA THR A 45 -21.87 -6.04 34.04
C THR A 45 -21.45 -4.58 34.29
N LEU A 46 -20.41 -4.08 33.60
CA LEU A 46 -19.92 -2.71 33.81
C LEU A 46 -21.00 -1.66 33.52
N PRO A 47 -21.10 -0.57 34.30
CA PRO A 47 -21.85 0.62 33.90
C PRO A 47 -21.40 1.11 32.51
N LEU A 48 -22.33 1.65 31.70
CA LEU A 48 -22.03 2.06 30.33
C LEU A 48 -20.87 3.08 30.26
N GLU A 49 -20.85 4.03 31.19
CA GLU A 49 -19.77 5.04 31.24
C GLU A 49 -18.39 4.40 31.49
N ASP A 50 -18.32 3.42 32.39
CA ASP A 50 -17.08 2.69 32.68
C ASP A 50 -16.69 1.77 31.52
N ALA A 51 -17.66 1.17 30.81
CA ALA A 51 -17.42 0.41 29.58
C ALA A 51 -16.80 1.30 28.47
N ILE A 52 -17.28 2.53 28.32
CA ILE A 52 -16.72 3.53 27.39
C ILE A 52 -15.28 3.91 27.78
N ARG A 53 -15.04 4.15 29.07
CA ARG A 53 -13.70 4.47 29.61
C ARG A 53 -12.72 3.30 29.42
N LEU A 54 -13.18 2.09 29.72
CA LEU A 54 -12.37 0.87 29.53
C LEU A 54 -12.05 0.65 28.05
N ALA A 55 -13.02 0.78 27.14
CA ALA A 55 -12.78 0.63 25.70
C ALA A 55 -11.72 1.64 25.18
N ASN A 56 -11.74 2.88 25.68
CA ASN A 56 -10.72 3.88 25.35
C ASN A 56 -9.35 3.50 25.94
N ALA A 57 -9.27 3.10 27.19
CA ALA A 57 -8.04 2.68 27.83
C ALA A 57 -7.41 1.47 27.15
N LEU A 58 -8.21 0.44 26.80
CA LEU A 58 -7.75 -0.74 26.07
C LEU A 58 -7.22 -0.37 24.66
N THR A 59 -7.87 0.58 23.99
CA THR A 59 -7.40 1.06 22.68
C THR A 59 -6.04 1.77 22.79
N VAL A 60 -5.86 2.63 23.79
CA VAL A 60 -4.57 3.30 24.07
C VAL A 60 -3.51 2.27 24.43
N HIS A 61 -3.84 1.30 25.29
CA HIS A 61 -2.92 0.22 25.66
C HIS A 61 -2.45 -0.59 24.45
N LEU A 62 -3.37 -1.01 23.59
CA LEU A 62 -3.04 -1.72 22.33
C LEU A 62 -2.15 -0.87 21.41
N HIS A 63 -2.34 0.44 21.40
CA HIS A 63 -1.45 1.34 20.67
C HIS A 63 -0.02 1.34 21.24
N LEU A 64 0.14 1.32 22.55
CA LEU A 64 1.44 1.23 23.21
C LEU A 64 2.11 -0.12 22.98
N VAL A 65 1.35 -1.22 23.03
CA VAL A 65 1.80 -2.57 22.67
C VAL A 65 2.32 -2.61 21.23
N ASN A 66 1.58 -2.02 20.30
CA ASN A 66 1.98 -1.95 18.89
C ASN A 66 3.29 -1.16 18.70
N LEU A 67 3.46 -0.07 19.45
CA LEU A 67 4.69 0.71 19.43
C LEU A 67 5.90 -0.09 19.96
N ALA A 68 5.74 -0.81 21.06
CA ALA A 68 6.80 -1.66 21.62
C ALA A 68 7.19 -2.78 20.62
N ASP A 69 6.21 -3.44 20.00
CA ASP A 69 6.44 -4.46 18.98
C ASP A 69 7.15 -3.89 17.73
N GLU A 70 6.77 -2.69 17.27
CA GLU A 70 7.44 -2.00 16.17
C GLU A 70 8.89 -1.67 16.49
N ARG A 71 9.17 -1.12 17.68
CA ARG A 71 10.52 -0.81 18.15
C ARG A 71 11.37 -2.05 18.34
N HIS A 72 10.77 -3.12 18.88
CA HIS A 72 11.47 -4.40 19.00
C HIS A 72 11.88 -4.94 17.63
N ARG A 73 11.00 -4.88 16.62
CA ARG A 73 11.37 -5.23 15.24
C ARG A 73 12.52 -4.38 14.70
N VAL A 74 12.53 -3.07 14.96
CA VAL A 74 13.66 -2.20 14.56
C VAL A 74 14.96 -2.69 15.18
N ARG A 75 14.98 -2.93 16.52
CA ARG A 75 16.16 -3.45 17.21
C ARG A 75 16.65 -4.77 16.63
N LEU A 76 15.73 -5.67 16.35
CA LEU A 76 16.05 -6.94 15.73
C LEU A 76 16.63 -6.79 14.31
N LEU A 77 16.28 -5.75 13.56
CA LEU A 77 16.84 -5.47 12.23
C LEU A 77 18.26 -4.88 12.29
N ASP A 78 18.60 -4.18 13.38
CA ASP A 78 19.93 -3.57 13.57
C ASP A 78 20.98 -4.58 14.07
N LEU A 79 20.57 -5.77 14.52
CA LEU A 79 21.50 -6.83 14.95
C LEU A 79 22.08 -7.58 13.73
N PRO A 80 23.38 -7.93 13.75
CA PRO A 80 23.98 -8.79 12.73
C PRO A 80 23.25 -10.14 12.66
N SER A 81 23.18 -10.72 11.46
CA SER A 81 22.35 -11.85 11.02
C SER A 81 22.56 -13.21 11.72
N ALA A 82 22.78 -13.24 13.02
CA ALA A 82 22.90 -14.47 13.79
C ALA A 82 21.57 -14.82 14.49
N ARG A 83 20.50 -15.09 13.70
CA ARG A 83 19.24 -15.58 14.26
C ARG A 83 19.03 -17.05 13.99
N PRO A 84 18.69 -17.86 15.01
CA PRO A 84 18.27 -19.25 14.82
C PRO A 84 16.95 -19.36 14.03
N ASP A 85 16.10 -18.31 14.09
CA ASP A 85 14.76 -18.28 13.48
C ASP A 85 14.66 -17.34 12.26
N ALA A 86 15.78 -16.83 11.73
CA ALA A 86 15.76 -16.11 10.47
C ALA A 86 15.31 -17.10 9.39
N ASP A 87 14.10 -16.91 8.86
CA ASP A 87 13.72 -17.55 7.61
C ASP A 87 14.90 -17.41 6.64
N ALA A 88 15.30 -18.49 5.99
CA ALA A 88 16.42 -18.49 5.02
C ALA A 88 16.24 -17.40 3.93
N GLY A 89 15.05 -16.78 3.86
CA GLY A 89 14.70 -15.61 3.06
C GLY A 89 15.00 -14.25 3.67
N ASP A 90 15.40 -14.14 4.92
CA ASP A 90 15.65 -12.85 5.59
C ASP A 90 17.02 -12.25 5.23
N ASP A 91 17.95 -13.05 4.75
CA ASP A 91 19.29 -12.63 4.31
C ASP A 91 19.53 -12.99 2.84
N LEU A 92 18.57 -12.66 2.00
CA LEU A 92 18.60 -12.94 0.55
C LEU A 92 19.63 -12.07 -0.18
N TRP A 93 20.09 -10.98 0.44
CA TRP A 93 21.00 -10.02 -0.20
C TRP A 93 22.36 -10.63 -0.58
N PRO A 94 23.03 -11.43 0.26
CA PRO A 94 24.24 -12.13 -0.13
C PRO A 94 24.02 -13.11 -1.31
N ALA A 95 22.89 -13.82 -1.33
CA ALA A 95 22.56 -14.75 -2.41
C ALA A 95 22.32 -14.04 -3.75
N VAL A 96 21.65 -12.88 -3.72
CA VAL A 96 21.38 -12.07 -4.93
C VAL A 96 22.66 -11.40 -5.43
N SER A 97 23.50 -10.89 -4.54
CA SER A 97 24.76 -10.25 -4.93
C SER A 97 25.79 -11.21 -5.52
N ALA A 98 25.67 -12.51 -5.21
CA ALA A 98 26.54 -13.56 -5.74
C ALA A 98 26.11 -14.04 -7.15
N ALA A 99 24.91 -13.74 -7.63
CA ALA A 99 24.45 -14.14 -8.95
C ALA A 99 25.13 -13.33 -10.06
N GLU A 100 25.73 -14.03 -11.04
CA GLU A 100 26.52 -13.42 -12.12
C GLU A 100 25.73 -12.38 -12.94
N ASP A 101 24.41 -12.57 -13.11
CA ASP A 101 23.54 -11.73 -13.93
C ASP A 101 22.82 -10.61 -13.14
N THR A 102 23.08 -10.45 -11.84
CA THR A 102 22.42 -9.46 -11.00
C THR A 102 22.58 -8.03 -11.50
N ARG A 103 23.76 -7.67 -12.03
CA ARG A 103 24.03 -6.34 -12.53
C ARG A 103 23.17 -6.01 -13.75
N ASP A 104 23.04 -6.93 -14.67
CA ASP A 104 22.24 -6.76 -15.88
C ASP A 104 20.75 -6.65 -15.52
N ARG A 105 20.29 -7.47 -14.61
CA ARG A 105 18.90 -7.43 -14.10
C ARG A 105 18.53 -6.16 -13.36
N LEU A 106 19.50 -5.50 -12.72
CA LEU A 106 19.23 -4.22 -12.04
C LEU A 106 18.83 -3.10 -13.01
N HIS A 107 19.25 -3.14 -14.28
CA HIS A 107 18.83 -2.15 -15.26
C HIS A 107 17.34 -2.19 -15.56
N ASP A 108 16.77 -3.39 -15.58
CA ASP A 108 15.34 -3.62 -15.87
C ASP A 108 14.47 -3.64 -14.62
N LEU A 109 15.12 -3.64 -13.44
CA LEU A 109 14.42 -3.71 -12.16
C LEU A 109 13.50 -2.50 -11.96
N ARG A 110 12.25 -2.79 -11.56
CA ARG A 110 11.24 -1.78 -11.18
C ARG A 110 10.45 -2.25 -9.98
N ILE A 111 10.60 -1.54 -8.89
CA ILE A 111 9.83 -1.72 -7.66
C ILE A 111 8.88 -0.53 -7.54
N HIS A 112 7.57 -0.78 -7.63
CA HIS A 112 6.58 0.28 -7.72
C HIS A 112 5.45 0.12 -6.67
N PRO A 113 5.70 0.46 -5.39
CA PRO A 113 4.65 0.56 -4.39
C PRO A 113 3.69 1.71 -4.72
N VAL A 114 2.40 1.43 -4.73
CA VAL A 114 1.33 2.41 -4.98
C VAL A 114 0.56 2.64 -3.69
N LEU A 115 0.70 3.83 -3.10
CA LEU A 115 0.07 4.18 -1.83
C LEU A 115 -1.40 4.50 -2.02
N THR A 116 -2.26 3.87 -1.24
CA THR A 116 -3.70 4.10 -1.29
C THR A 116 -4.24 4.59 0.06
N ALA A 117 -5.29 5.43 0.03
CA ALA A 117 -6.05 5.73 1.23
C ALA A 117 -6.86 4.50 1.63
N HIS A 118 -6.97 4.27 2.93
CA HIS A 118 -7.76 3.17 3.44
C HIS A 118 -8.92 3.68 4.31
N PRO A 119 -10.17 3.26 4.04
CA PRO A 119 -11.33 3.73 4.78
C PRO A 119 -11.40 3.20 6.22
N THR A 120 -10.50 2.29 6.60
CA THR A 120 -10.45 1.67 7.93
C THR A 120 -9.16 1.98 8.70
N GLU A 121 -8.32 2.92 8.22
CA GLU A 121 -7.15 3.36 8.97
C GLU A 121 -7.60 4.13 10.22
N ALA A 122 -7.56 3.44 11.34
CA ALA A 122 -7.96 3.98 12.63
C ALA A 122 -6.98 5.02 13.18
N ARG A 123 -5.72 5.01 12.71
CA ARG A 123 -4.67 5.89 13.24
C ARG A 123 -4.84 7.30 12.71
N ARG A 124 -5.19 8.22 13.61
CA ARG A 124 -5.16 9.65 13.34
C ARG A 124 -3.71 10.14 13.24
N ARG A 125 -3.46 11.15 12.40
CA ARG A 125 -2.14 11.82 12.32
C ARG A 125 -1.59 12.22 13.70
N ALA A 126 -2.47 12.64 14.62
CA ALA A 126 -2.11 12.95 16.00
C ALA A 126 -1.52 11.75 16.75
N ILE A 127 -2.13 10.56 16.59
CA ILE A 127 -1.66 9.31 17.22
C ILE A 127 -0.30 8.90 16.63
N ALA A 128 -0.13 8.93 15.30
CA ALA A 128 1.15 8.63 14.67
C ALA A 128 2.27 9.59 15.13
N THR A 129 1.94 10.86 15.34
CA THR A 129 2.88 11.86 15.88
C THR A 129 3.22 11.59 17.34
N ALA A 130 2.22 11.22 18.17
CA ALA A 130 2.45 10.83 19.57
C ALA A 130 3.36 9.59 19.66
N PHE A 131 3.16 8.58 18.84
CA PHE A 131 4.01 7.38 18.79
C PHE A 131 5.48 7.72 18.54
N ARG A 132 5.76 8.59 17.59
CA ARG A 132 7.12 9.03 17.32
C ARG A 132 7.73 9.73 18.55
N ARG A 133 7.00 10.62 19.21
CA ARG A 133 7.49 11.32 20.40
C ARG A 133 7.72 10.36 21.56
N VAL A 134 6.81 9.39 21.77
CA VAL A 134 7.01 8.31 22.75
C VAL A 134 8.29 7.52 22.40
N SER A 135 8.45 7.09 21.13
CA SER A 135 9.63 6.36 20.65
C SER A 135 10.93 7.15 20.90
N GLU A 136 10.94 8.46 20.65
CA GLU A 136 12.09 9.34 20.93
C GLU A 136 12.48 9.35 22.43
N GLN A 137 11.49 9.35 23.33
CA GLN A 137 11.79 9.31 24.79
C GLN A 137 12.31 7.93 25.22
N LEU A 138 11.75 6.84 24.66
CA LEU A 138 12.24 5.49 24.90
C LEU A 138 13.69 5.32 24.43
N GLN A 139 14.05 5.79 23.23
CA GLN A 139 15.43 5.81 22.74
C GLN A 139 16.37 6.58 23.67
N ARG A 140 15.90 7.70 24.24
CA ARG A 140 16.70 8.45 25.22
C ARG A 140 16.91 7.69 26.53
N LEU A 141 15.88 6.96 27.01
CA LEU A 141 15.98 6.14 28.23
C LEU A 141 16.94 4.97 28.05
N GLU A 142 16.99 4.37 26.88
CA GLU A 142 17.89 3.28 26.51
C GLU A 142 19.35 3.75 26.36
N ASN A 143 19.59 5.03 26.08
CA ASN A 143 20.93 5.52 25.82
C ASN A 143 21.79 5.46 27.09
N PRO A 144 22.83 4.59 27.17
CA PRO A 144 23.66 4.43 28.35
C PRO A 144 24.54 5.66 28.67
N ARG A 145 24.69 6.56 27.67
CA ARG A 145 25.50 7.77 27.82
C ARG A 145 24.77 8.91 28.52
N LEU A 146 23.44 8.80 28.68
CA LEU A 146 22.66 9.83 29.36
C LEU A 146 22.73 9.67 30.89
N GLY A 147 23.03 10.77 31.55
CA GLY A 147 23.02 10.82 33.01
C GLY A 147 21.62 10.76 33.63
N PRO A 148 21.51 10.52 34.95
CA PRO A 148 20.22 10.35 35.64
C PRO A 148 19.23 11.51 35.40
N GLU A 149 19.67 12.75 35.43
CA GLU A 149 18.84 13.94 35.22
C GLU A 149 18.23 13.97 33.84
N ALA A 150 19.00 13.65 32.77
CA ALA A 150 18.51 13.60 31.41
C ALA A 150 17.51 12.45 31.22
N LYS A 151 17.71 11.32 31.91
CA LYS A 151 16.76 10.20 31.94
C LYS A 151 15.47 10.57 32.67
N ASP A 152 15.55 11.33 33.77
CA ASP A 152 14.35 11.82 34.47
C ASP A 152 13.55 12.82 33.65
N VAL A 153 14.21 13.64 32.85
CA VAL A 153 13.53 14.50 31.85
C VAL A 153 12.81 13.64 30.80
N ALA A 154 13.48 12.59 30.30
CA ALA A 154 12.88 11.69 29.33
C ALA A 154 11.65 10.94 29.90
N ARG A 155 11.71 10.46 31.16
CA ARG A 155 10.56 9.83 31.85
C ARG A 155 9.38 10.78 32.01
N ARG A 156 9.62 12.01 32.44
CA ARG A 156 8.53 13.01 32.55
C ARG A 156 7.88 13.29 31.21
N ARG A 157 8.67 13.44 30.14
CA ARG A 157 8.14 13.63 28.79
C ARG A 157 7.41 12.40 28.27
N LEU A 158 7.89 11.19 28.60
CA LEU A 158 7.17 9.97 28.26
C LEU A 158 5.76 9.96 28.87
N LEU A 159 5.64 10.29 30.15
CA LEU A 159 4.34 10.37 30.84
C LEU A 159 3.44 11.45 30.19
N GLU A 160 3.99 12.63 29.88
CA GLU A 160 3.27 13.69 29.16
C GLU A 160 2.71 13.20 27.83
N GLU A 161 3.51 12.47 27.05
CA GLU A 161 3.05 11.94 25.74
C GLU A 161 2.00 10.83 25.89
N VAL A 162 2.13 9.96 26.89
CA VAL A 162 1.13 8.92 27.19
C VAL A 162 -0.18 9.56 27.68
N GLU A 163 -0.11 10.60 28.51
CA GLU A 163 -1.28 11.37 28.95
C GLU A 163 -1.99 12.02 27.75
N LEU A 164 -1.23 12.71 26.90
CA LEU A 164 -1.78 13.33 25.70
C LEU A 164 -2.41 12.28 24.75
N LEU A 165 -1.81 11.10 24.63
CA LEU A 165 -2.35 10.00 23.86
C LEU A 165 -3.69 9.52 24.46
N HIS A 166 -3.77 9.36 25.79
CA HIS A 166 -5.00 8.99 26.51
C HIS A 166 -6.12 10.02 26.34
N LEU A 167 -5.78 11.31 26.37
CA LEU A 167 -6.74 12.41 26.19
C LEU A 167 -7.11 12.66 24.73
N THR A 168 -6.36 12.10 23.78
CA THR A 168 -6.64 12.27 22.35
C THR A 168 -7.84 11.45 21.95
N SER A 169 -8.91 12.10 21.46
CA SER A 169 -10.08 11.40 20.96
C SER A 169 -9.70 10.43 19.83
N VAL A 170 -10.04 9.16 19.99
CA VAL A 170 -9.86 8.12 18.96
C VAL A 170 -10.86 8.32 17.82
N LEU A 171 -12.07 8.76 18.12
CA LEU A 171 -13.13 8.99 17.14
C LEU A 171 -12.96 10.35 16.44
N ARG A 172 -13.21 10.37 15.14
CA ARG A 172 -13.23 11.61 14.34
C ARG A 172 -14.61 12.27 14.43
N THR A 173 -14.63 13.56 14.66
CA THR A 173 -15.86 14.37 14.67
C THR A 173 -16.31 14.77 13.26
N THR A 174 -15.37 14.86 12.32
CA THR A 174 -15.62 15.25 10.92
C THR A 174 -15.06 14.21 9.97
N ARG A 175 -15.73 13.98 8.84
CA ARG A 175 -15.22 13.14 7.76
C ARG A 175 -14.00 13.83 7.12
N PRO A 176 -12.88 13.13 6.89
CA PRO A 176 -11.74 13.70 6.18
C PRO A 176 -12.10 13.97 4.72
N GLU A 177 -11.57 15.06 4.19
CA GLU A 177 -11.59 15.33 2.76
C GLU A 177 -10.47 14.55 2.04
N PRO A 178 -10.57 14.31 0.72
CA PRO A 178 -9.50 13.65 -0.04
C PRO A 178 -8.12 14.32 0.13
N LEU A 179 -8.08 15.64 0.26
CA LEU A 179 -6.81 16.37 0.47
C LEU A 179 -6.21 16.17 1.86
N ASP A 180 -6.99 15.80 2.87
CA ASP A 180 -6.45 15.44 4.19
C ASP A 180 -5.75 14.09 4.14
N GLU A 181 -6.28 13.16 3.34
CA GLU A 181 -5.63 11.88 3.05
C GLU A 181 -4.31 12.11 2.30
N VAL A 182 -4.28 12.99 1.29
CA VAL A 182 -3.05 13.39 0.60
C VAL A 182 -2.00 13.89 1.59
N ARG A 183 -2.36 14.84 2.47
CA ARG A 183 -1.42 15.37 3.48
C ARG A 183 -0.90 14.30 4.44
N THR A 184 -1.73 13.30 4.73
CA THR A 184 -1.33 12.16 5.58
C THR A 184 -0.25 11.32 4.90
N ILE A 185 -0.41 11.02 3.61
CA ILE A 185 0.60 10.31 2.82
C ILE A 185 1.89 11.14 2.66
N MET A 186 1.79 12.46 2.50
CA MET A 186 2.99 13.31 2.42
C MET A 186 3.88 13.19 3.65
N THR A 187 3.31 12.98 4.84
CA THR A 187 4.10 12.74 6.06
C THR A 187 4.99 11.50 5.95
N VAL A 188 4.53 10.45 5.30
CA VAL A 188 5.31 9.22 5.09
C VAL A 188 6.49 9.48 4.13
N PHE A 189 6.27 10.25 3.08
CA PHE A 189 7.36 10.66 2.19
C PHE A 189 8.41 11.50 2.92
N ASP A 190 7.99 12.58 3.59
CA ASP A 190 8.90 13.54 4.24
C ASP A 190 9.72 12.91 5.36
N GLN A 191 9.08 12.07 6.17
CA GLN A 191 9.71 11.52 7.37
C GLN A 191 10.55 10.28 7.08
N THR A 192 10.16 9.50 6.08
CA THR A 192 10.70 8.16 5.87
C THR A 192 11.23 7.93 4.46
N LEU A 193 10.39 7.94 3.43
CA LEU A 193 10.75 7.41 2.11
C LEU A 193 11.86 8.20 1.44
N ILE A 194 11.87 9.53 1.58
CA ILE A 194 12.92 10.41 1.04
C ILE A 194 14.31 10.02 1.58
N ARG A 195 14.37 9.50 2.80
CA ARG A 195 15.61 9.07 3.46
C ARG A 195 15.92 7.58 3.22
N ALA A 196 14.91 6.74 3.22
CA ALA A 196 15.06 5.29 3.10
C ALA A 196 15.54 4.88 1.69
N VAL A 197 15.01 5.51 0.63
CA VAL A 197 15.32 5.11 -0.75
C VAL A 197 16.78 5.31 -1.14
N PRO A 198 17.44 6.45 -0.90
CA PRO A 198 18.88 6.57 -1.17
C PRO A 198 19.74 5.61 -0.34
N ARG A 199 19.31 5.27 0.88
CA ARG A 199 19.96 4.26 1.72
C ARG A 199 19.83 2.86 1.14
N LEU A 200 18.67 2.51 0.60
CA LEU A 200 18.45 1.26 -0.14
C LEU A 200 19.43 1.16 -1.31
N TYR A 201 19.52 2.18 -2.16
CA TYR A 201 20.47 2.17 -3.30
C TYR A 201 21.92 2.06 -2.84
N ARG A 202 22.28 2.74 -1.76
CA ARG A 202 23.62 2.64 -1.17
C ARG A 202 23.91 1.25 -0.59
N ALA A 203 22.93 0.61 0.04
CA ALA A 203 23.04 -0.75 0.52
C ALA A 203 23.23 -1.74 -0.66
N THR A 204 22.43 -1.56 -1.72
CA THR A 204 22.56 -2.32 -2.98
C THR A 204 23.94 -2.15 -3.61
N GLU A 205 24.43 -0.92 -3.71
CA GLU A 205 25.75 -0.60 -4.25
C GLU A 205 26.85 -1.27 -3.41
N ARG A 206 26.76 -1.20 -2.07
CA ARG A 206 27.73 -1.84 -1.18
C ARG A 206 27.75 -3.36 -1.35
N ALA A 207 26.59 -3.98 -1.53
CA ALA A 207 26.51 -5.41 -1.78
C ALA A 207 27.20 -5.81 -3.12
N LEU A 208 27.15 -4.94 -4.16
CA LEU A 208 27.71 -5.21 -5.48
C LEU A 208 29.21 -4.90 -5.60
N ILE A 209 29.69 -3.84 -4.98
CA ILE A 209 31.07 -3.34 -5.16
C ILE A 209 31.84 -3.13 -3.86
N GLY A 210 31.30 -3.57 -2.72
CA GLY A 210 32.00 -3.57 -1.43
C GLY A 210 32.50 -2.20 -1.00
N GLU A 211 33.78 -2.12 -0.62
CA GLU A 211 34.43 -0.92 -0.12
C GLU A 211 34.57 0.21 -1.16
N ALA A 212 34.43 -0.09 -2.44
CA ALA A 212 34.43 0.93 -3.50
C ALA A 212 33.14 1.77 -3.50
N SER A 213 32.09 1.34 -2.81
CA SER A 213 30.83 2.07 -2.66
C SER A 213 31.05 3.50 -2.17
N GLY A 214 30.42 4.47 -2.82
CA GLY A 214 30.59 5.89 -2.53
C GLY A 214 31.92 6.53 -2.96
N THR A 215 32.77 5.81 -3.71
CA THR A 215 34.06 6.32 -4.20
C THR A 215 34.23 6.19 -5.72
N VAL A 216 33.33 5.47 -6.36
CA VAL A 216 33.29 5.27 -7.83
C VAL A 216 31.87 5.55 -8.35
N PRO A 217 31.69 5.75 -9.66
CA PRO A 217 30.35 5.83 -10.26
C PRO A 217 29.50 4.61 -9.86
N SER A 218 28.29 4.88 -9.40
CA SER A 218 27.41 3.81 -8.94
C SER A 218 26.88 2.94 -10.09
N PRO A 219 26.98 1.60 -10.01
CA PRO A 219 26.33 0.70 -10.95
C PRO A 219 24.82 0.56 -10.70
N VAL A 220 24.29 1.15 -9.63
CA VAL A 220 22.89 1.00 -9.20
C VAL A 220 22.03 2.11 -9.80
N PRO A 221 21.09 1.79 -10.71
CA PRO A 221 20.12 2.76 -11.21
C PRO A 221 19.06 3.07 -10.15
N ALA A 222 18.27 4.14 -10.37
CA ALA A 222 17.09 4.42 -9.56
C ALA A 222 15.95 3.50 -10.01
N PHE A 223 15.80 2.34 -9.37
CA PHE A 223 14.84 1.30 -9.74
C PHE A 223 13.50 1.39 -8.97
N VAL A 224 13.42 2.18 -7.91
CA VAL A 224 12.17 2.38 -7.16
C VAL A 224 11.35 3.49 -7.78
N ARG A 225 10.04 3.28 -7.86
CA ARG A 225 9.02 4.27 -8.21
C ARG A 225 7.94 4.24 -7.14
N PHE A 226 7.29 5.35 -6.90
CA PHE A 226 6.11 5.38 -6.03
C PHE A 226 4.91 5.85 -6.83
N GLY A 227 3.81 5.12 -6.70
CA GLY A 227 2.51 5.55 -7.18
C GLY A 227 1.62 6.05 -6.02
N SER A 228 0.55 6.73 -6.35
CA SER A 228 -0.48 7.09 -5.39
C SER A 228 -1.86 7.07 -6.05
N TRP A 229 -2.85 6.54 -5.33
CA TRP A 229 -4.26 6.65 -5.70
C TRP A 229 -4.98 7.77 -4.93
N VAL A 230 -4.33 8.31 -3.90
CA VAL A 230 -4.93 9.32 -3.04
C VAL A 230 -5.09 10.63 -3.81
N GLY A 231 -6.33 11.02 -4.06
CA GLY A 231 -6.68 12.15 -4.92
C GLY A 231 -6.80 11.82 -6.42
N GLY A 232 -6.64 10.53 -6.80
CA GLY A 232 -6.79 10.02 -8.17
C GLY A 232 -7.87 8.96 -8.34
N ASP A 233 -8.23 8.25 -7.28
CA ASP A 233 -9.21 7.16 -7.30
C ASP A 233 -10.65 7.69 -7.18
N ARG A 234 -11.40 7.64 -8.31
CA ARG A 234 -12.78 8.09 -8.43
C ARG A 234 -13.79 6.96 -8.34
N ASP A 235 -13.35 5.70 -8.40
CA ASP A 235 -14.27 4.57 -8.39
C ASP A 235 -15.14 4.59 -7.14
N GLY A 236 -16.41 5.05 -7.32
CA GLY A 236 -17.38 5.24 -6.26
C GLY A 236 -16.98 6.24 -5.16
N ASN A 237 -16.09 7.17 -5.45
CA ASN A 237 -15.77 8.30 -4.57
C ASN A 237 -16.11 9.62 -5.26
N PRO A 238 -17.31 10.19 -5.04
CA PRO A 238 -17.75 11.40 -5.71
C PRO A 238 -16.98 12.66 -5.25
N TYR A 239 -16.19 12.57 -4.18
CA TYR A 239 -15.42 13.68 -3.65
C TYR A 239 -14.05 13.84 -4.33
N VAL A 240 -13.59 12.85 -5.10
CA VAL A 240 -12.37 12.94 -5.90
C VAL A 240 -12.72 13.48 -7.29
N THR A 241 -12.49 14.78 -7.45
CA THR A 241 -12.77 15.51 -8.69
C THR A 241 -11.50 15.87 -9.45
N ALA A 242 -11.64 16.38 -10.68
CA ALA A 242 -10.54 16.91 -11.48
C ALA A 242 -9.74 17.98 -10.71
N GLU A 243 -10.43 18.86 -9.98
CA GLU A 243 -9.79 19.87 -9.14
C GLU A 243 -9.02 19.27 -7.97
N VAL A 244 -9.56 18.22 -7.31
CA VAL A 244 -8.83 17.49 -6.26
C VAL A 244 -7.57 16.86 -6.83
N THR A 245 -7.64 16.25 -8.01
CA THR A 245 -6.46 15.68 -8.70
C THR A 245 -5.41 16.74 -8.99
N ARG A 246 -5.82 17.89 -9.51
CA ARG A 246 -4.92 19.03 -9.77
C ARG A 246 -4.22 19.51 -8.50
N ARG A 247 -4.97 19.68 -7.41
CA ARG A 247 -4.44 20.11 -6.10
C ARG A 247 -3.54 19.06 -5.46
N THR A 248 -3.85 17.77 -5.65
CA THR A 248 -3.02 16.65 -5.16
C THR A 248 -1.62 16.71 -5.73
N VAL A 249 -1.48 16.81 -7.06
CA VAL A 249 -0.15 16.91 -7.69
C VAL A 249 0.58 18.20 -7.28
N ALA A 250 -0.14 19.30 -7.08
CA ALA A 250 0.46 20.54 -6.59
C ALA A 250 1.07 20.36 -5.18
N VAL A 251 0.35 19.67 -4.27
CA VAL A 251 0.87 19.32 -2.92
C VAL A 251 2.07 18.40 -3.02
N GLN A 252 2.00 17.33 -3.82
CA GLN A 252 3.12 16.39 -4.03
C GLN A 252 4.35 17.11 -4.55
N SER A 253 4.19 17.98 -5.55
CA SER A 253 5.26 18.76 -6.16
C SER A 253 5.92 19.74 -5.19
N GLU A 254 5.13 20.37 -4.32
CA GLU A 254 5.63 21.26 -3.27
C GLU A 254 6.56 20.51 -2.30
N HIS A 255 6.18 19.31 -1.88
CA HIS A 255 7.01 18.44 -1.01
C HIS A 255 8.27 17.96 -1.73
N ALA A 256 8.15 17.50 -2.99
CA ALA A 256 9.30 17.04 -3.78
C ALA A 256 10.35 18.13 -3.95
N LEU A 257 9.93 19.30 -4.44
CA LEU A 257 10.83 20.43 -4.70
C LEU A 257 11.42 21.02 -3.41
N GLY A 258 10.62 21.09 -2.33
CA GLY A 258 11.10 21.53 -1.03
C GLY A 258 12.20 20.63 -0.47
N ALA A 259 12.01 19.32 -0.52
CA ALA A 259 13.01 18.36 -0.03
C ALA A 259 14.27 18.31 -0.94
N LEU A 260 14.09 18.43 -2.27
CA LEU A 260 15.23 18.58 -3.21
C LEU A 260 16.05 19.84 -2.89
N GLN A 261 15.37 20.98 -2.71
CA GLN A 261 16.05 22.24 -2.38
C GLN A 261 16.87 22.10 -1.10
N VAL A 262 16.27 21.58 -0.02
CA VAL A 262 16.95 21.37 1.27
C VAL A 262 18.15 20.41 1.12
N SER A 263 18.01 19.36 0.33
CA SER A 263 19.09 18.38 0.10
C SER A 263 20.25 18.98 -0.69
N VAL A 264 19.95 19.75 -1.74
CA VAL A 264 20.95 20.46 -2.55
C VAL A 264 21.68 21.52 -1.70
N GLU A 265 20.96 22.32 -0.91
CA GLU A 265 21.55 23.31 -0.02
C GLU A 265 22.45 22.66 1.04
N ARG A 266 22.02 21.54 1.60
CA ARG A 266 22.80 20.79 2.61
C ARG A 266 24.12 20.30 2.01
N VAL A 267 24.08 19.66 0.84
CA VAL A 267 25.30 19.22 0.14
C VAL A 267 26.16 20.44 -0.26
N GLY A 268 25.56 21.50 -0.80
CA GLY A 268 26.27 22.71 -1.18
C GLY A 268 27.05 23.33 -0.03
N ARG A 269 26.48 23.34 1.21
CA ARG A 269 27.17 23.87 2.39
C ARG A 269 28.40 23.05 2.81
N THR A 270 28.50 21.80 2.42
CA THR A 270 29.64 20.92 2.74
C THR A 270 30.76 20.98 1.69
N LEU A 271 30.48 21.51 0.49
CA LEU A 271 31.47 21.62 -0.60
C LEU A 271 32.30 22.90 -0.49
N THR A 272 33.08 23.01 0.57
CA THR A 272 33.94 24.19 0.86
C THR A 272 35.35 24.07 0.33
N ALA A 273 35.59 23.17 -0.64
CA ALA A 273 36.92 22.99 -1.23
C ALA A 273 37.25 24.18 -2.12
N ASP A 274 38.45 24.78 -1.84
CA ASP A 274 38.97 25.89 -2.61
C ASP A 274 39.38 25.45 -4.04
N ARG A 275 39.32 26.38 -4.96
CA ARG A 275 39.68 26.15 -6.36
C ARG A 275 41.14 25.75 -6.53
N ALA A 276 42.05 26.10 -5.59
CA ALA A 276 43.44 25.73 -5.64
C ALA A 276 43.62 24.20 -5.48
N ASP A 277 42.83 23.60 -4.58
CA ASP A 277 42.89 22.17 -4.25
C ASP A 277 41.89 21.35 -5.06
N SER A 278 40.76 21.95 -5.42
CA SER A 278 39.69 21.31 -6.20
C SER A 278 39.19 22.25 -7.29
N PRO A 279 39.96 22.39 -8.39
CA PRO A 279 39.60 23.29 -9.49
C PRO A 279 38.32 22.81 -10.17
N GLY A 280 37.46 23.75 -10.48
CA GLY A 280 36.28 23.44 -11.31
C GLY A 280 36.71 22.95 -12.68
N SER A 281 36.04 21.92 -13.20
CA SER A 281 36.25 21.51 -14.59
C SER A 281 35.91 22.67 -15.56
N ARG A 282 36.43 22.62 -16.77
CA ARG A 282 36.08 23.61 -17.81
C ARG A 282 34.59 23.72 -18.03
N ALA A 283 33.87 22.57 -18.08
CA ALA A 283 32.43 22.53 -18.25
C ALA A 283 31.67 23.18 -17.08
N LEU A 284 32.15 23.00 -15.83
CA LEU A 284 31.59 23.67 -14.66
C LEU A 284 31.83 25.19 -14.72
N THR A 285 33.03 25.62 -15.09
CA THR A 285 33.36 27.06 -15.24
C THR A 285 32.48 27.73 -16.28
N GLU A 286 32.35 27.14 -17.45
CA GLU A 286 31.47 27.65 -18.54
C GLU A 286 29.99 27.66 -18.10
N SER A 287 29.57 26.71 -17.25
CA SER A 287 28.21 26.68 -16.68
C SER A 287 28.00 27.84 -15.70
N LEU A 288 28.96 28.11 -14.80
CA LEU A 288 28.88 29.23 -13.87
C LEU A 288 28.89 30.59 -14.59
N GLU A 289 29.65 30.74 -15.70
CA GLU A 289 29.60 31.94 -16.54
C GLU A 289 28.21 32.15 -17.15
N ARG A 290 27.55 31.08 -17.62
CA ARG A 290 26.16 31.16 -18.10
C ARG A 290 25.20 31.54 -16.99
N ASP A 291 25.37 30.97 -15.82
CA ASP A 291 24.54 31.25 -14.63
C ASP A 291 24.68 32.72 -14.19
N ALA A 292 25.92 33.29 -14.27
CA ALA A 292 26.18 34.70 -13.98
C ALA A 292 25.44 35.65 -14.93
N VAL A 293 25.31 35.26 -16.20
CA VAL A 293 24.58 36.04 -17.21
C VAL A 293 23.07 35.90 -17.00
N ALA A 294 22.59 34.68 -16.69
CA ALA A 294 21.17 34.41 -16.55
C ALA A 294 20.55 34.98 -15.25
N MET A 295 21.34 35.09 -14.18
CA MET A 295 20.85 35.52 -12.85
C MET A 295 21.93 36.39 -12.13
N PRO A 296 22.29 37.58 -12.68
CA PRO A 296 23.44 38.34 -12.24
C PRO A 296 23.44 38.72 -10.76
N ASP A 297 22.32 39.20 -10.23
CA ASP A 297 22.22 39.62 -8.84
C ASP A 297 22.39 38.44 -7.88
N VAL A 298 21.69 37.33 -8.16
CA VAL A 298 21.76 36.09 -7.38
C VAL A 298 23.15 35.50 -7.42
N PHE A 299 23.78 35.47 -8.61
CA PHE A 299 25.12 34.94 -8.78
C PHE A 299 26.17 35.80 -8.05
N THR A 300 26.02 37.13 -8.07
CA THR A 300 26.91 38.06 -7.34
C THR A 300 26.85 37.79 -5.84
N GLU A 301 25.66 37.58 -5.28
CA GLU A 301 25.49 37.22 -3.85
C GLU A 301 26.19 35.88 -3.54
N ILE A 302 25.97 34.87 -4.38
CA ILE A 302 26.56 33.52 -4.20
C ILE A 302 28.08 33.57 -4.28
N SER A 303 28.64 34.24 -5.32
CA SER A 303 30.07 34.31 -5.51
C SER A 303 30.79 35.13 -4.45
N THR A 304 30.17 36.15 -3.92
CA THR A 304 30.66 36.96 -2.80
C THR A 304 30.62 36.18 -1.49
N GLY A 305 29.57 35.37 -1.27
CA GLY A 305 29.41 34.54 -0.07
C GLY A 305 30.25 33.26 -0.07
N SER A 306 30.77 32.85 -1.24
CA SER A 306 31.57 31.61 -1.42
C SER A 306 32.69 31.82 -2.42
N PRO A 307 33.64 32.73 -2.09
CA PRO A 307 34.71 33.06 -3.03
C PRO A 307 35.68 31.89 -3.21
N GLY A 308 36.02 31.56 -4.45
CA GLY A 308 36.95 30.48 -4.75
C GLY A 308 36.41 29.07 -4.63
N GLU A 309 35.10 28.87 -4.36
CA GLU A 309 34.46 27.57 -4.13
C GLU A 309 33.51 27.19 -5.31
N PRO A 310 34.00 26.80 -6.50
CA PRO A 310 33.17 26.68 -7.70
C PRO A 310 32.06 25.62 -7.60
N HIS A 311 32.34 24.50 -6.94
CA HIS A 311 31.36 23.42 -6.76
C HIS A 311 30.22 23.86 -5.82
N ARG A 312 30.54 24.58 -4.74
CA ARG A 312 29.54 25.17 -3.82
C ARG A 312 28.71 26.24 -4.54
N GLN A 313 29.35 27.12 -5.30
CA GLN A 313 28.66 28.14 -6.09
C GLN A 313 27.61 27.51 -7.00
N LYS A 314 27.95 26.46 -7.75
CA LYS A 314 27.01 25.76 -8.63
C LYS A 314 25.86 25.10 -7.85
N MET A 315 26.14 24.45 -6.72
CA MET A 315 25.07 23.86 -5.89
C MET A 315 24.11 24.94 -5.34
N LEU A 316 24.61 26.10 -4.95
CA LEU A 316 23.75 27.19 -4.51
C LEU A 316 22.92 27.78 -5.66
N VAL A 317 23.49 27.88 -6.87
CA VAL A 317 22.72 28.24 -8.08
C VAL A 317 21.60 27.21 -8.33
N ILE A 318 21.90 25.90 -8.26
CA ILE A 318 20.89 24.83 -8.41
C ILE A 318 19.78 25.00 -7.37
N ALA A 319 20.11 25.32 -6.11
CA ALA A 319 19.13 25.58 -5.06
C ALA A 319 18.21 26.77 -5.39
N GLN A 320 18.75 27.87 -5.94
CA GLN A 320 17.95 29.02 -6.35
C GLN A 320 17.06 28.69 -7.56
N ARG A 321 17.55 27.90 -8.52
CA ARG A 321 16.74 27.40 -9.64
C ARG A 321 15.58 26.52 -9.15
N LEU A 322 15.83 25.63 -8.19
CA LEU A 322 14.77 24.83 -7.55
C LEU A 322 13.75 25.70 -6.83
N LYS A 323 14.20 26.75 -6.13
CA LYS A 323 13.31 27.72 -5.48
C LYS A 323 12.42 28.47 -6.49
N ALA A 324 12.99 28.85 -7.65
CA ALA A 324 12.24 29.46 -8.74
C ALA A 324 11.22 28.48 -9.35
N THR A 325 11.62 27.22 -9.58
CA THR A 325 10.74 26.14 -10.07
C THR A 325 9.54 25.92 -9.14
N ARG A 326 9.81 25.83 -7.84
CA ARG A 326 8.78 25.69 -6.78
C ARG A 326 7.83 26.88 -6.75
N ALA A 327 8.35 28.11 -6.89
CA ALA A 327 7.55 29.33 -6.92
C ALA A 327 6.80 29.57 -8.25
N GLY A 328 6.99 28.70 -9.26
CA GLY A 328 6.38 28.84 -10.58
C GLY A 328 6.88 30.06 -11.37
N ARG A 329 8.07 30.57 -11.08
CA ARG A 329 8.69 31.68 -11.81
C ARG A 329 9.28 31.17 -13.12
N ALA A 330 9.00 31.84 -14.25
CA ALA A 330 9.54 31.44 -15.54
C ALA A 330 11.05 31.70 -15.64
N GLU A 331 11.56 32.69 -14.90
CA GLU A 331 12.96 33.06 -14.91
C GLU A 331 13.79 31.95 -14.23
N TYR A 332 14.81 31.46 -14.92
CA TYR A 332 15.80 30.46 -14.49
C TYR A 332 15.28 29.22 -13.79
N SER A 333 13.97 28.92 -13.86
CA SER A 333 13.40 27.67 -13.33
C SER A 333 13.85 26.46 -14.18
N TYR A 334 13.82 25.28 -13.57
CA TYR A 334 13.95 24.03 -14.31
C TYR A 334 12.65 23.71 -15.05
N SER A 335 12.74 23.40 -16.35
CA SER A 335 11.59 22.93 -17.13
C SER A 335 11.33 21.44 -16.90
N THR A 336 12.41 20.66 -16.72
CA THR A 336 12.34 19.21 -16.49
C THR A 336 13.28 18.79 -15.36
N VAL A 337 13.03 17.63 -14.79
CA VAL A 337 13.95 17.03 -13.81
C VAL A 337 15.26 16.61 -14.44
N ASP A 338 15.29 16.33 -15.74
CA ASP A 338 16.51 15.92 -16.45
C ASP A 338 17.51 17.06 -16.55
N GLU A 339 17.05 18.32 -16.67
CA GLU A 339 17.92 19.50 -16.58
C GLU A 339 18.59 19.61 -15.20
N LEU A 340 17.84 19.35 -14.12
CA LEU A 340 18.39 19.31 -12.76
C LEU A 340 19.43 18.20 -12.61
N ILE A 341 19.10 16.99 -13.10
CA ILE A 341 20.02 15.84 -13.05
C ILE A 341 21.31 16.15 -13.84
N ALA A 342 21.20 16.81 -14.98
CA ALA A 342 22.37 17.23 -15.77
C ALA A 342 23.27 18.21 -14.99
N ASP A 343 22.70 19.23 -14.34
CA ASP A 343 23.43 20.16 -13.48
C ASP A 343 24.11 19.45 -12.29
N LEU A 344 23.42 18.50 -11.63
CA LEU A 344 23.99 17.72 -10.52
C LEU A 344 25.13 16.82 -10.99
N ARG A 345 24.98 16.16 -12.14
CA ARG A 345 26.04 15.34 -12.74
C ARG A 345 27.27 16.19 -13.15
N LEU A 346 27.04 17.39 -13.67
CA LEU A 346 28.13 18.33 -13.98
C LEU A 346 29.00 18.62 -12.74
N VAL A 347 28.36 18.85 -11.56
CA VAL A 347 29.10 19.03 -10.30
C VAL A 347 29.81 17.74 -9.91
N GLN A 348 29.14 16.59 -10.03
CA GLN A 348 29.69 15.27 -9.70
C GLN A 348 30.94 14.96 -10.53
N ASP A 349 30.87 15.14 -11.85
CA ASP A 349 31.97 14.86 -12.79
C ASP A 349 33.14 15.81 -12.54
N SER A 350 32.87 17.08 -12.23
CA SER A 350 33.88 18.06 -11.90
C SER A 350 34.63 17.70 -10.61
N LEU A 351 33.92 17.31 -9.55
CA LEU A 351 34.52 16.84 -8.30
C LEU A 351 35.34 15.56 -8.49
N ALA A 352 34.84 14.61 -9.28
CA ALA A 352 35.54 13.37 -9.59
C ALA A 352 36.85 13.64 -10.35
N SER A 353 36.83 14.55 -11.34
CA SER A 353 37.97 14.96 -12.11
C SER A 353 39.04 15.69 -11.28
N ALA A 354 38.60 16.42 -10.25
CA ALA A 354 39.48 17.06 -9.26
C ALA A 354 40.03 16.09 -8.19
N GLY A 355 39.67 14.79 -8.25
CA GLY A 355 40.08 13.77 -7.29
C GLY A 355 39.24 13.68 -6.02
N ALA A 356 38.21 14.53 -5.89
CA ALA A 356 37.33 14.57 -4.72
C ALA A 356 36.21 13.48 -4.81
N ARG A 357 36.60 12.21 -4.99
CA ARG A 357 35.71 11.09 -5.31
C ARG A 357 34.64 10.87 -4.26
N ARG A 358 34.94 10.97 -2.96
CA ARG A 358 33.97 10.79 -1.88
C ARG A 358 32.91 11.91 -1.85
N ALA A 359 33.31 13.13 -2.20
CA ALA A 359 32.36 14.24 -2.36
C ALA A 359 31.46 14.03 -3.59
N ALA A 360 32.04 13.53 -4.71
CA ALA A 360 31.32 13.23 -5.94
C ALA A 360 30.28 12.11 -5.75
N PHE A 361 30.69 10.96 -5.22
CA PHE A 361 29.87 9.73 -5.19
C PHE A 361 29.25 9.43 -3.81
N GLY A 362 29.43 10.31 -2.82
CA GLY A 362 28.80 10.24 -1.51
C GLY A 362 27.39 10.85 -1.49
N GLU A 363 27.23 11.91 -0.69
CA GLU A 363 25.91 12.56 -0.49
C GLU A 363 25.34 13.21 -1.77
N LEU A 364 26.19 13.69 -2.70
CA LEU A 364 25.72 14.22 -3.98
C LEU A 364 25.03 13.13 -4.82
N GLN A 365 25.52 11.89 -4.78
CA GLN A 365 24.87 10.75 -5.44
C GLN A 365 23.49 10.48 -4.85
N HIS A 366 23.28 10.66 -3.54
CA HIS A 366 21.96 10.53 -2.93
C HIS A 366 20.96 11.56 -3.48
N VAL A 367 21.41 12.79 -3.73
CA VAL A 367 20.56 13.84 -4.34
C VAL A 367 20.19 13.48 -5.78
N ILE A 368 21.14 12.92 -6.55
CA ILE A 368 20.90 12.45 -7.92
C ILE A 368 19.85 11.32 -7.90
N TRP A 369 20.03 10.30 -7.05
CA TRP A 369 19.05 9.24 -6.91
C TRP A 369 17.68 9.75 -6.47
N TYR A 370 17.64 10.74 -5.57
CA TYR A 370 16.41 11.40 -5.19
C TYR A 370 15.68 11.99 -6.40
N ALA A 371 16.40 12.82 -7.20
CA ALA A 371 15.84 13.46 -8.39
C ALA A 371 15.33 12.42 -9.41
N GLN A 372 16.07 11.32 -9.60
CA GLN A 372 15.69 10.23 -10.51
C GLN A 372 14.46 9.46 -10.05
N THR A 373 14.32 9.22 -8.74
CA THR A 373 13.22 8.45 -8.16
C THR A 373 11.93 9.26 -8.10
N PHE A 374 11.98 10.42 -7.46
CA PHE A 374 10.82 11.22 -7.10
C PHE A 374 10.45 12.31 -8.11
N GLY A 375 11.40 12.70 -8.96
CA GLY A 375 11.19 13.80 -9.90
C GLY A 375 10.75 15.09 -9.22
N PHE A 376 9.96 15.89 -9.93
CA PHE A 376 9.29 17.07 -9.38
C PHE A 376 7.87 16.76 -8.88
N HIS A 377 7.38 15.52 -9.07
CA HIS A 377 6.01 15.11 -8.80
C HIS A 377 5.87 14.19 -7.56
N LEU A 378 6.96 13.78 -6.93
CA LEU A 378 7.08 12.92 -5.75
C LEU A 378 6.56 11.49 -5.96
N ALA A 379 5.31 11.33 -6.36
CA ALA A 379 4.67 10.05 -6.68
C ALA A 379 3.86 10.17 -7.97
N GLU A 380 3.82 9.08 -8.75
CA GLU A 380 3.02 8.98 -9.96
C GLU A 380 1.54 8.86 -9.55
N LEU A 381 0.76 9.93 -9.74
CA LEU A 381 -0.67 9.90 -9.41
C LEU A 381 -1.42 9.10 -10.48
N GLU A 382 -2.20 8.13 -10.05
CA GLU A 382 -2.98 7.27 -10.95
C GLU A 382 -4.46 7.60 -10.84
N VAL A 383 -5.10 7.78 -11.99
CA VAL A 383 -6.53 7.96 -12.10
C VAL A 383 -7.19 6.59 -12.19
N ARG A 384 -8.24 6.35 -11.38
CA ARG A 384 -9.07 5.16 -11.50
C ARG A 384 -10.55 5.54 -11.59
N GLN A 385 -11.28 4.89 -12.51
CA GLN A 385 -12.72 5.07 -12.66
C GLN A 385 -13.40 3.77 -13.13
N HIS A 386 -14.66 3.60 -12.78
CA HIS A 386 -15.50 2.48 -13.16
C HIS A 386 -15.88 2.52 -14.64
N SER A 387 -15.85 1.37 -15.34
CA SER A 387 -16.22 1.24 -16.75
C SER A 387 -17.64 1.74 -17.06
N ASP A 388 -18.60 1.52 -16.17
CA ASP A 388 -19.97 2.03 -16.32
C ASP A 388 -20.08 3.56 -16.36
N VAL A 389 -19.16 4.27 -15.67
CA VAL A 389 -19.13 5.74 -15.71
C VAL A 389 -18.69 6.22 -17.09
N HIS A 390 -17.73 5.53 -17.72
CA HIS A 390 -17.30 5.82 -19.08
C HIS A 390 -18.42 5.49 -20.07
N ARG A 391 -19.08 4.35 -19.92
CA ARG A 391 -20.22 3.97 -20.75
C ARG A 391 -21.35 5.00 -20.66
N ALA A 392 -21.72 5.42 -19.47
CA ALA A 392 -22.73 6.47 -19.27
C ALA A 392 -22.33 7.81 -19.92
N ALA A 393 -21.06 8.20 -19.81
CA ALA A 393 -20.54 9.39 -20.47
C ALA A 393 -20.60 9.28 -22.01
N LEU A 394 -20.25 8.12 -22.55
CA LEU A 394 -20.36 7.85 -23.98
C LEU A 394 -21.81 7.87 -24.47
N VAL A 395 -22.75 7.33 -23.69
CA VAL A 395 -24.20 7.40 -24.04
C VAL A 395 -24.67 8.87 -24.09
N ASP A 396 -24.29 9.71 -23.13
CA ASP A 396 -24.61 11.15 -23.15
C ASP A 396 -24.05 11.87 -24.39
N LEU A 397 -22.82 11.56 -24.79
CA LEU A 397 -22.10 12.23 -25.86
C LEU A 397 -22.51 11.68 -27.24
N ILE A 398 -22.51 10.36 -27.41
CA ILE A 398 -22.84 9.69 -28.69
C ILE A 398 -24.31 9.87 -29.02
N GLY A 399 -25.21 9.95 -28.04
CA GLY A 399 -26.63 10.23 -28.25
C GLY A 399 -26.93 11.58 -28.94
N GLN A 400 -25.94 12.43 -29.14
CA GLN A 400 -26.01 13.68 -29.90
C GLN A 400 -25.66 13.51 -31.39
N LEU A 401 -25.10 12.34 -31.76
CA LEU A 401 -24.68 12.02 -33.12
C LEU A 401 -25.86 11.36 -33.89
N GLN A 402 -26.17 11.84 -35.12
CA GLN A 402 -27.32 11.39 -35.88
C GLN A 402 -27.17 9.95 -36.41
N ASP A 403 -25.94 9.52 -36.72
CA ASP A 403 -25.67 8.23 -37.39
C ASP A 403 -24.99 7.20 -36.48
N ALA A 404 -25.10 7.34 -35.16
CA ALA A 404 -24.50 6.41 -34.23
C ALA A 404 -25.35 5.10 -34.15
N PRO A 405 -24.72 3.92 -34.18
CA PRO A 405 -25.41 2.66 -33.96
C PRO A 405 -25.97 2.58 -32.52
N PRO A 406 -27.07 1.80 -32.33
CA PRO A 406 -27.71 1.70 -31.00
C PRO A 406 -26.77 1.21 -29.87
N ASP A 407 -25.79 0.38 -30.22
CA ASP A 407 -24.79 -0.19 -29.33
C ASP A 407 -23.46 0.61 -29.26
N ALA A 408 -23.41 1.80 -29.87
CA ALA A 408 -22.17 2.56 -30.09
C ALA A 408 -21.31 2.75 -28.86
N ALA A 409 -21.93 2.94 -27.67
CA ALA A 409 -21.21 3.12 -26.41
C ALA A 409 -20.52 1.84 -25.90
N GLU A 410 -20.89 0.68 -26.44
CA GLU A 410 -20.32 -0.63 -26.09
C GLU A 410 -19.61 -1.30 -27.30
N ASN A 411 -19.59 -0.63 -28.44
CA ASN A 411 -19.01 -1.14 -29.68
C ASN A 411 -17.54 -0.71 -29.79
N ALA A 412 -16.63 -1.66 -29.53
CA ALA A 412 -15.19 -1.40 -29.51
C ALA A 412 -14.69 -0.80 -30.86
N ALA A 413 -15.13 -1.31 -32.01
CA ALA A 413 -14.72 -0.81 -33.33
C ALA A 413 -15.25 0.61 -33.62
N TYR A 414 -16.43 0.95 -33.13
CA TYR A 414 -16.97 2.31 -33.26
C TYR A 414 -16.15 3.29 -32.36
N LEU A 415 -15.89 2.91 -31.13
CA LEU A 415 -15.09 3.72 -30.18
C LEU A 415 -13.65 3.88 -30.66
N ASP A 416 -13.07 2.85 -31.30
CA ASP A 416 -11.74 2.91 -31.90
C ASP A 416 -11.67 3.95 -33.04
N ARG A 417 -12.70 4.05 -33.86
CA ARG A 417 -12.79 5.12 -34.87
C ARG A 417 -12.85 6.51 -34.21
N LEU A 418 -13.62 6.68 -33.15
CA LEU A 418 -13.66 7.96 -32.42
C LEU A 418 -12.31 8.31 -31.80
N ALA A 419 -11.56 7.32 -31.31
CA ALA A 419 -10.26 7.51 -30.72
C ALA A 419 -9.20 7.91 -31.77
N THR A 420 -9.22 7.29 -32.96
CA THR A 420 -8.21 7.49 -34.02
C THR A 420 -8.55 8.65 -34.97
N GLN A 421 -9.80 8.70 -35.47
CA GLN A 421 -10.22 9.69 -36.46
C GLN A 421 -10.80 10.98 -35.83
N GLY A 422 -11.09 10.95 -34.53
CA GLY A 422 -11.76 12.04 -33.83
C GLY A 422 -13.29 11.98 -33.91
N TRP A 423 -13.92 12.89 -33.19
CA TRP A 423 -15.38 13.01 -33.14
C TRP A 423 -15.89 13.77 -34.37
N PRO A 424 -16.98 13.28 -35.06
CA PRO A 424 -17.41 13.83 -36.36
C PRO A 424 -18.00 15.23 -36.24
N THR A 425 -18.46 15.62 -35.06
CA THR A 425 -19.00 16.96 -34.79
C THR A 425 -18.73 17.34 -33.33
N HIS A 426 -18.88 18.64 -33.04
CA HIS A 426 -18.80 19.11 -31.65
C HIS A 426 -19.98 18.58 -30.85
N VAL A 427 -19.65 17.96 -29.70
CA VAL A 427 -20.64 17.46 -28.74
C VAL A 427 -20.33 18.04 -27.37
N GLU A 428 -21.33 18.29 -26.54
CA GLU A 428 -21.17 18.86 -25.22
C GLU A 428 -21.62 17.89 -24.13
N ALA A 429 -20.87 17.84 -23.02
CA ALA A 429 -21.28 17.08 -21.85
C ALA A 429 -22.54 17.71 -21.22
N ARG A 430 -23.66 17.03 -21.30
CA ARG A 430 -24.95 17.45 -20.70
C ARG A 430 -24.98 17.07 -19.23
N GLU A 431 -24.54 15.86 -18.92
CA GLU A 431 -24.52 15.33 -17.58
C GLU A 431 -23.30 15.82 -16.78
N PRO A 432 -23.46 16.17 -15.50
CA PRO A 432 -22.33 16.60 -14.63
C PRO A 432 -21.22 15.53 -14.56
N LYS A 433 -21.58 14.24 -14.51
CA LYS A 433 -20.60 13.14 -14.47
C LYS A 433 -19.80 13.02 -15.76
N THR A 434 -20.43 13.24 -16.90
CA THR A 434 -19.76 13.28 -18.22
C THR A 434 -18.74 14.41 -18.26
N ARG A 435 -19.12 15.60 -17.77
CA ARG A 435 -18.22 16.77 -17.68
C ARG A 435 -17.02 16.46 -16.81
N GLU A 436 -17.24 15.84 -15.65
CA GLU A 436 -16.17 15.48 -14.74
C GLU A 436 -15.15 14.49 -15.35
N VAL A 437 -15.61 13.52 -16.14
CA VAL A 437 -14.74 12.59 -16.88
C VAL A 437 -13.86 13.36 -17.87
N LEU A 438 -14.43 14.26 -18.67
CA LEU A 438 -13.67 15.05 -19.64
C LEU A 438 -12.71 16.03 -18.95
N ASP A 439 -13.11 16.68 -17.87
CA ASP A 439 -12.28 17.59 -17.10
C ASP A 439 -11.11 16.86 -16.44
N THR A 440 -11.32 15.62 -16.01
CA THR A 440 -10.24 14.77 -15.50
C THR A 440 -9.15 14.55 -16.56
N LEU A 441 -9.52 14.20 -17.77
CA LEU A 441 -8.58 13.98 -18.88
C LEU A 441 -7.84 15.28 -19.27
N ARG A 442 -8.55 16.43 -19.25
CA ARG A 442 -7.93 17.76 -19.47
C ARG A 442 -6.90 18.09 -18.38
N VAL A 443 -7.24 17.82 -17.10
CA VAL A 443 -6.32 18.03 -15.98
C VAL A 443 -5.10 17.11 -16.10
N MET A 444 -5.25 15.84 -16.49
CA MET A 444 -4.11 14.95 -16.72
C MET A 444 -3.14 15.52 -17.78
N SER A 445 -3.66 15.99 -18.92
CA SER A 445 -2.84 16.64 -19.96
C SER A 445 -2.10 17.86 -19.43
N TRP A 446 -2.81 18.75 -18.72
CA TRP A 446 -2.20 19.95 -18.13
C TRP A 446 -1.11 19.62 -17.10
N LEU A 447 -1.35 18.63 -16.23
CA LEU A 447 -0.35 18.19 -15.23
C LEU A 447 0.90 17.64 -15.89
N GLN A 448 0.75 16.85 -16.96
CA GLN A 448 1.87 16.28 -17.70
C GLN A 448 2.73 17.35 -18.39
N GLN A 449 2.09 18.37 -18.94
CA GLN A 449 2.81 19.51 -19.53
C GLN A 449 3.60 20.30 -18.46
N ARG A 450 3.08 20.35 -17.25
CA ARG A 450 3.69 21.12 -16.15
C ARG A 450 4.81 20.34 -15.43
N TRP A 451 4.60 19.05 -15.16
CA TRP A 451 5.44 18.23 -14.27
C TRP A 451 6.07 17.00 -14.94
N GLY A 452 5.83 16.83 -16.23
CA GLY A 452 6.28 15.68 -17.02
C GLY A 452 5.26 14.54 -17.06
N ALA A 453 5.35 13.71 -18.09
CA ALA A 453 4.38 12.65 -18.39
C ALA A 453 4.21 11.62 -17.26
N ARG A 454 5.21 11.42 -16.41
CA ARG A 454 5.17 10.48 -15.29
C ARG A 454 4.27 10.91 -14.14
N CYS A 455 3.98 12.22 -14.00
CA CYS A 455 3.23 12.70 -12.83
C CYS A 455 1.79 12.17 -12.76
N CYS A 456 1.14 11.94 -13.91
CA CYS A 456 -0.26 11.47 -13.99
C CYS A 456 -0.52 10.86 -15.38
N GLY A 457 0.10 9.70 -15.69
CA GLY A 457 0.02 9.07 -17.00
C GLY A 457 -0.85 7.84 -17.07
N ARG A 458 -1.22 7.23 -15.94
CA ARG A 458 -2.00 5.98 -15.88
C ARG A 458 -3.47 6.24 -15.61
N TYR A 459 -4.30 5.50 -16.35
CA TYR A 459 -5.75 5.49 -16.19
C TYR A 459 -6.26 4.07 -16.01
N ILE A 460 -6.65 3.71 -14.79
CA ILE A 460 -7.11 2.37 -14.44
C ILE A 460 -8.62 2.30 -14.67
N VAL A 461 -9.05 1.28 -15.41
CA VAL A 461 -10.46 1.02 -15.68
C VAL A 461 -10.92 -0.15 -14.81
N SER A 462 -11.73 0.14 -13.78
CA SER A 462 -12.33 -0.90 -12.94
C SER A 462 -13.41 -1.64 -13.72
N PHE A 463 -13.56 -2.96 -13.45
CA PHE A 463 -14.51 -3.84 -14.14
C PHE A 463 -14.33 -3.81 -15.67
N SER A 464 -13.15 -4.23 -16.10
CA SER A 464 -12.80 -4.33 -17.52
C SER A 464 -13.32 -5.65 -18.11
N HIS A 465 -14.57 -5.66 -18.60
CA HIS A 465 -15.21 -6.86 -19.13
C HIS A 465 -15.00 -7.05 -20.63
N SER A 466 -14.65 -5.98 -21.36
CA SER A 466 -14.55 -6.00 -22.82
C SER A 466 -13.53 -4.99 -23.34
N PRO A 467 -13.04 -5.14 -24.58
CA PRO A 467 -12.18 -4.14 -25.24
C PRO A 467 -12.82 -2.75 -25.32
N ALA A 468 -14.16 -2.68 -25.43
CA ALA A 468 -14.89 -1.41 -25.46
C ALA A 468 -14.65 -0.57 -24.19
N ASN A 469 -14.54 -1.20 -23.00
CA ASN A 469 -14.28 -0.50 -21.75
C ASN A 469 -12.92 0.23 -21.76
N LEU A 470 -11.93 -0.33 -22.44
CA LEU A 470 -10.57 0.20 -22.52
C LEU A 470 -10.45 1.31 -23.58
N VAL A 471 -10.99 1.07 -24.76
CA VAL A 471 -10.93 2.05 -25.85
C VAL A 471 -11.85 3.25 -25.59
N ALA A 472 -12.88 3.09 -24.77
CA ALA A 472 -13.75 4.17 -24.30
C ALA A 472 -12.95 5.35 -23.74
N VAL A 473 -11.94 5.06 -22.92
CA VAL A 473 -11.09 6.10 -22.30
C VAL A 473 -10.32 6.88 -23.37
N ARG A 474 -9.85 6.21 -24.43
CA ARG A 474 -9.14 6.87 -25.55
C ARG A 474 -10.07 7.73 -26.38
N ALA A 475 -11.29 7.24 -26.67
CA ALA A 475 -12.29 8.01 -27.39
C ALA A 475 -12.69 9.29 -26.61
N LEU A 476 -12.89 9.17 -25.29
CA LEU A 476 -13.16 10.30 -24.39
C LEU A 476 -11.97 11.26 -24.29
N ALA A 477 -10.74 10.74 -24.24
CA ALA A 477 -9.53 11.56 -24.23
C ALA A 477 -9.39 12.36 -25.54
N ARG A 478 -9.64 11.74 -26.68
CA ARG A 478 -9.63 12.43 -27.98
C ARG A 478 -10.61 13.60 -28.03
N LEU A 479 -11.80 13.44 -27.45
CA LEU A 479 -12.77 14.54 -27.29
C LEU A 479 -12.29 15.61 -26.32
N ALA A 480 -11.73 15.18 -25.17
CA ALA A 480 -11.39 16.10 -24.08
C ALA A 480 -10.23 17.03 -24.42
N VAL A 481 -9.17 16.50 -25.05
CA VAL A 481 -7.90 17.22 -25.28
C VAL A 481 -7.54 17.42 -26.75
N GLY A 482 -8.28 16.80 -27.69
CA GLY A 482 -7.99 16.88 -29.12
C GLY A 482 -6.59 16.35 -29.44
N ASP A 483 -5.76 17.17 -30.08
CA ASP A 483 -4.38 16.85 -30.44
C ASP A 483 -3.36 17.29 -29.35
N ALA A 484 -3.82 17.83 -28.22
CA ALA A 484 -2.91 18.21 -27.15
C ALA A 484 -2.18 16.98 -26.57
N PRO A 485 -0.88 17.12 -26.21
CA PRO A 485 -0.10 15.98 -25.71
C PRO A 485 -0.74 15.39 -24.44
N LEU A 486 -1.05 14.11 -24.48
CA LEU A 486 -1.47 13.32 -23.33
C LEU A 486 -0.90 11.91 -23.47
N ARG A 487 0.07 11.57 -22.63
CA ARG A 487 0.44 10.17 -22.42
C ARG A 487 -0.68 9.51 -21.61
N LEU A 488 -1.29 8.48 -22.17
CA LEU A 488 -2.42 7.80 -21.56
C LEU A 488 -2.18 6.28 -21.59
N ASP A 489 -1.66 5.76 -20.50
CA ASP A 489 -1.49 4.33 -20.30
C ASP A 489 -2.79 3.80 -19.67
N VAL A 490 -3.67 3.21 -20.50
CA VAL A 490 -4.91 2.61 -20.04
C VAL A 490 -4.61 1.25 -19.45
N VAL A 491 -4.98 1.07 -18.17
CA VAL A 491 -4.70 -0.13 -17.37
C VAL A 491 -6.02 -0.87 -17.10
N PRO A 492 -6.28 -2.03 -17.75
CA PRO A 492 -7.43 -2.86 -17.41
C PRO A 492 -7.28 -3.42 -16.00
N LEU A 493 -8.38 -3.41 -15.23
CA LEU A 493 -8.48 -4.07 -13.94
C LEU A 493 -9.53 -5.18 -14.03
N PHE A 494 -9.09 -6.43 -13.87
CA PHE A 494 -9.93 -7.62 -13.82
C PHE A 494 -10.22 -7.98 -12.37
N GLU A 495 -11.49 -7.88 -11.95
CA GLU A 495 -11.89 -7.91 -10.53
C GLU A 495 -12.77 -9.11 -10.16
N THR A 496 -13.52 -9.68 -11.09
CA THR A 496 -14.35 -10.85 -10.81
C THR A 496 -13.70 -12.14 -11.30
N GLY A 497 -14.19 -13.29 -10.82
CA GLY A 497 -13.73 -14.59 -11.33
C GLY A 497 -13.98 -14.75 -12.83
N ALA A 498 -15.07 -14.19 -13.34
CA ALA A 498 -15.39 -14.17 -14.77
C ALA A 498 -14.41 -13.29 -15.57
N ASP A 499 -14.08 -12.08 -15.07
CA ASP A 499 -13.12 -11.18 -15.71
C ASP A 499 -11.72 -11.80 -15.79
N LEU A 500 -11.27 -12.40 -14.69
CA LEU A 500 -9.98 -13.06 -14.63
C LEU A 500 -9.88 -14.22 -15.64
N SER A 501 -10.96 -14.99 -15.79
CA SER A 501 -11.02 -16.08 -16.75
C SER A 501 -11.06 -15.58 -18.21
N ALA A 502 -11.66 -14.42 -18.46
CA ALA A 502 -11.77 -13.81 -19.78
C ALA A 502 -10.59 -12.89 -20.16
N ALA A 503 -9.69 -12.60 -19.22
CA ALA A 503 -8.65 -11.57 -19.36
C ALA A 503 -7.80 -11.73 -20.63
N GLY A 504 -7.36 -12.96 -20.94
CA GLY A 504 -6.57 -13.24 -22.14
C GLY A 504 -7.32 -12.92 -23.44
N THR A 505 -8.61 -13.24 -23.52
CA THR A 505 -9.47 -12.93 -24.68
C THR A 505 -9.68 -11.41 -24.82
N VAL A 506 -10.03 -10.74 -23.73
CA VAL A 506 -10.21 -9.27 -23.72
C VAL A 506 -8.94 -8.54 -24.18
N LEU A 507 -7.77 -8.97 -23.72
CA LEU A 507 -6.50 -8.40 -24.13
C LEU A 507 -6.17 -8.71 -25.60
N ALA A 508 -6.47 -9.91 -26.08
CA ALA A 508 -6.26 -10.29 -27.49
C ALA A 508 -7.13 -9.44 -28.41
N ASP A 509 -8.41 -9.31 -28.10
CA ASP A 509 -9.35 -8.49 -28.88
C ASP A 509 -8.98 -7.00 -28.83
N TRP A 510 -8.51 -6.51 -27.67
CA TRP A 510 -8.05 -5.13 -27.52
C TRP A 510 -6.86 -4.81 -28.42
N LEU A 511 -5.93 -5.77 -28.63
CA LEU A 511 -4.79 -5.61 -29.54
C LEU A 511 -5.20 -5.44 -31.02
N THR A 512 -6.37 -5.92 -31.42
CA THR A 512 -6.83 -5.77 -32.81
C THR A 512 -7.23 -4.35 -33.17
N LEU A 513 -7.43 -3.48 -32.17
CA LEU A 513 -7.88 -2.11 -32.37
C LEU A 513 -6.73 -1.19 -32.79
N SER A 514 -6.99 -0.31 -33.76
CA SER A 514 -5.98 0.59 -34.37
C SER A 514 -5.38 1.55 -33.35
N SER A 515 -6.22 2.16 -32.49
CA SER A 515 -5.75 3.07 -31.42
C SER A 515 -4.84 2.37 -30.40
N THR A 516 -5.05 1.07 -30.17
CA THR A 516 -4.21 0.26 -29.28
C THR A 516 -2.86 -0.02 -29.92
N THR A 517 -2.86 -0.38 -31.22
CA THR A 517 -1.64 -0.65 -31.96
C THR A 517 -0.75 0.60 -32.06
N GLU A 518 -1.33 1.76 -32.37
CA GLU A 518 -0.62 3.06 -32.39
C GLU A 518 -0.01 3.40 -31.03
N TRP A 519 -0.79 3.22 -29.97
CA TRP A 519 -0.30 3.46 -28.62
C TRP A 519 0.86 2.53 -28.22
N LEU A 520 0.76 1.25 -28.54
CA LEU A 520 1.83 0.27 -28.26
C LEU A 520 3.14 0.64 -28.94
N GLN A 521 3.08 1.11 -30.19
CA GLN A 521 4.26 1.60 -30.90
C GLN A 521 4.90 2.79 -30.16
N GLY A 522 4.07 3.73 -29.67
CA GLY A 522 4.53 4.92 -28.94
C GLY A 522 5.09 4.61 -27.52
N THR A 523 4.71 3.49 -26.92
CA THR A 523 5.11 3.09 -25.54
C THR A 523 6.21 2.04 -25.51
N GLY A 524 6.73 1.62 -26.67
CA GLY A 524 7.73 0.55 -26.74
C GLY A 524 7.18 -0.80 -26.37
N ARG A 525 5.91 -1.07 -26.72
CA ARG A 525 5.15 -2.33 -26.47
C ARG A 525 5.01 -2.70 -24.99
N LYS A 526 4.89 -1.69 -24.11
CA LYS A 526 4.73 -1.89 -22.67
C LYS A 526 3.24 -1.82 -22.30
N VAL A 527 2.75 -2.85 -21.63
CA VAL A 527 1.37 -2.96 -21.15
C VAL A 527 1.36 -3.20 -19.65
N GLU A 528 0.49 -2.52 -18.94
CA GLU A 528 0.21 -2.74 -17.54
C GLU A 528 -1.20 -3.30 -17.38
N VAL A 529 -1.34 -4.38 -16.58
CA VAL A 529 -2.63 -5.03 -16.30
C VAL A 529 -2.78 -5.17 -14.80
N MET A 530 -3.91 -4.74 -14.26
CA MET A 530 -4.18 -4.82 -12.83
C MET A 530 -5.05 -6.04 -12.49
N LEU A 531 -4.71 -6.69 -11.38
CA LEU A 531 -5.38 -7.87 -10.83
C LEU A 531 -6.13 -7.49 -9.56
N GLY A 532 -7.43 -7.76 -9.52
CA GLY A 532 -8.29 -7.50 -8.38
C GLY A 532 -8.34 -8.70 -7.42
N TYR A 533 -7.71 -8.55 -6.25
CA TYR A 533 -7.65 -9.59 -5.24
C TYR A 533 -8.86 -9.61 -4.30
N SER A 534 -9.27 -8.44 -3.81
CA SER A 534 -10.30 -8.34 -2.78
C SER A 534 -11.70 -8.58 -3.35
N ASP A 535 -11.99 -8.01 -4.52
CA ASP A 535 -13.28 -8.18 -5.18
C ASP A 535 -13.45 -9.60 -5.70
N SER A 536 -12.39 -10.23 -6.25
CA SER A 536 -12.44 -11.64 -6.65
C SER A 536 -12.62 -12.58 -5.45
N ALA A 537 -11.93 -12.32 -4.32
CA ALA A 537 -12.13 -13.12 -3.10
C ALA A 537 -13.55 -12.98 -2.52
N LYS A 538 -14.17 -11.81 -2.64
CA LYS A 538 -15.57 -11.60 -2.29
C LYS A 538 -16.53 -12.31 -3.26
N ASP A 539 -16.20 -12.40 -4.56
CA ASP A 539 -17.02 -13.02 -5.60
C ASP A 539 -17.02 -14.55 -5.53
N VAL A 540 -15.83 -15.16 -5.46
CA VAL A 540 -15.68 -16.63 -5.59
C VAL A 540 -15.10 -17.34 -4.36
N GLY A 541 -14.84 -16.60 -3.28
CA GLY A 541 -14.17 -17.09 -2.07
C GLY A 541 -12.65 -17.02 -2.14
N PRO A 542 -11.96 -17.04 -0.96
CA PRO A 542 -10.52 -16.77 -0.88
C PRO A 542 -9.66 -17.81 -1.61
N THR A 543 -9.98 -19.09 -1.48
CA THR A 543 -9.25 -20.20 -2.11
C THR A 543 -9.38 -20.17 -3.63
N ALA A 544 -10.60 -20.13 -4.14
CA ALA A 544 -10.85 -20.10 -5.58
C ALA A 544 -10.28 -18.83 -6.22
N ALA A 545 -10.39 -17.68 -5.57
CA ALA A 545 -9.80 -16.42 -6.06
C ALA A 545 -8.28 -16.52 -6.19
N THR A 546 -7.58 -17.07 -5.19
CA THR A 546 -6.13 -17.26 -5.24
C THR A 546 -5.69 -18.13 -6.40
N LEU A 547 -6.36 -19.26 -6.62
CA LEU A 547 -6.04 -20.21 -7.69
C LEU A 547 -6.41 -19.64 -9.07
N THR A 548 -7.58 -18.99 -9.20
CA THR A 548 -7.98 -18.33 -10.47
C THR A 548 -7.04 -17.18 -10.84
N LEU A 549 -6.58 -16.39 -9.86
CA LEU A 549 -5.57 -15.35 -10.09
C LEU A 549 -4.26 -15.94 -10.63
N ALA A 550 -3.78 -17.05 -10.09
CA ALA A 550 -2.57 -17.70 -10.59
C ALA A 550 -2.74 -18.20 -12.03
N GLN A 551 -3.88 -18.79 -12.37
CA GLN A 551 -4.20 -19.24 -13.73
C GLN A 551 -4.30 -18.06 -14.71
N ALA A 552 -5.00 -16.98 -14.32
CA ALA A 552 -5.12 -15.77 -15.12
C ALA A 552 -3.75 -15.13 -15.40
N GLN A 553 -2.87 -15.06 -14.41
CA GLN A 553 -1.50 -14.57 -14.58
C GLN A 553 -0.72 -15.40 -15.60
N THR A 554 -0.80 -16.73 -15.50
CA THR A 554 -0.14 -17.65 -16.46
C THR A 554 -0.65 -17.43 -17.88
N ALA A 555 -1.96 -17.31 -18.08
CA ALA A 555 -2.56 -17.03 -19.38
C ALA A 555 -2.13 -15.66 -19.95
N MET A 556 -2.10 -14.62 -19.12
CA MET A 556 -1.66 -13.29 -19.53
C MET A 556 -0.17 -13.23 -19.88
N VAL A 557 0.70 -13.95 -19.15
CA VAL A 557 2.13 -14.06 -19.49
C VAL A 557 2.30 -14.72 -20.85
N ALA A 558 1.59 -15.83 -21.10
CA ALA A 558 1.63 -16.51 -22.40
C ALA A 558 1.16 -15.60 -23.54
N TRP A 559 0.09 -14.84 -23.32
CA TRP A 559 -0.40 -13.83 -24.26
C TRP A 559 0.64 -12.74 -24.54
N ALA A 560 1.26 -12.18 -23.48
CA ALA A 560 2.26 -11.14 -23.61
C ALA A 560 3.48 -11.62 -24.40
N HIS A 561 3.98 -12.82 -24.10
CA HIS A 561 5.10 -13.44 -24.82
C HIS A 561 4.78 -13.68 -26.30
N THR A 562 3.59 -14.22 -26.60
CA THR A 562 3.15 -14.47 -27.98
C THR A 562 3.07 -13.20 -28.82
N ASN A 563 2.76 -12.05 -28.17
CA ASN A 563 2.59 -10.77 -28.83
C ASN A 563 3.77 -9.82 -28.70
N ASP A 564 4.93 -10.29 -28.22
CA ASP A 564 6.13 -9.49 -27.97
C ASP A 564 5.83 -8.21 -27.14
N ILE A 565 5.15 -8.40 -26.00
CA ILE A 565 4.73 -7.32 -25.08
C ILE A 565 5.51 -7.42 -23.77
N GLU A 566 6.13 -6.32 -23.37
CA GLU A 566 6.66 -6.16 -22.03
C GLU A 566 5.50 -5.85 -21.07
N MET A 567 5.03 -6.88 -20.36
CA MET A 567 3.90 -6.74 -19.46
C MET A 567 4.36 -6.47 -18.02
N THR A 568 3.67 -5.55 -17.34
CA THR A 568 3.78 -5.34 -15.89
C THR A 568 2.46 -5.71 -15.24
N MET A 569 2.50 -6.68 -14.33
CA MET A 569 1.34 -6.99 -13.51
C MET A 569 1.26 -6.05 -12.33
N PHE A 570 0.11 -5.39 -12.18
CA PHE A 570 -0.19 -4.54 -11.06
C PHE A 570 -1.07 -5.31 -10.07
N HIS A 571 -0.49 -5.71 -8.96
CA HIS A 571 -1.17 -6.47 -7.93
C HIS A 571 -2.02 -5.54 -7.06
N GLY A 572 -3.34 -5.54 -7.29
CA GLY A 572 -4.32 -4.90 -6.43
C GLY A 572 -4.49 -5.73 -5.16
N ARG A 573 -3.71 -5.40 -4.19
CA ARG A 573 -3.49 -6.17 -3.00
C ARG A 573 -4.78 -6.55 -2.26
N GLY A 574 -4.98 -7.83 -2.13
CA GLY A 574 -5.91 -8.47 -1.21
C GLY A 574 -5.28 -9.77 -0.74
N GLY A 575 -5.53 -10.21 0.47
CA GLY A 575 -5.24 -11.54 1.01
C GLY A 575 -3.86 -12.19 0.77
N SER A 576 -3.46 -12.45 -0.47
CA SER A 576 -2.29 -13.29 -0.76
C SER A 576 -0.93 -12.58 -0.75
N LEU A 577 -0.83 -11.30 -1.11
CA LEU A 577 0.43 -10.57 -1.14
C LEU A 577 0.66 -9.71 0.13
N GLY A 578 0.56 -10.34 1.33
CA GLY A 578 0.96 -9.73 2.59
C GLY A 578 -0.15 -9.13 3.44
N ARG A 579 -1.40 -9.56 3.31
CA ARG A 579 -2.39 -9.42 4.39
C ARG A 579 -1.99 -10.31 5.55
N GLY A 580 -2.07 -9.76 6.75
CA GLY A 580 -2.00 -10.50 7.99
C GLY A 580 -0.64 -11.00 8.42
N GLY A 581 0.47 -10.50 7.89
CA GLY A 581 1.80 -10.81 8.42
C GLY A 581 2.54 -11.98 7.77
N GLY A 582 2.01 -12.56 6.69
CA GLY A 582 2.79 -13.50 5.87
C GLY A 582 3.98 -12.80 5.23
N PRO A 583 5.14 -13.48 5.07
CA PRO A 583 6.34 -12.88 4.49
C PRO A 583 6.10 -12.48 3.04
N LEU A 584 6.11 -11.17 2.75
CA LEU A 584 5.85 -10.64 1.40
C LEU A 584 6.81 -11.23 0.35
N HIS A 585 8.06 -11.52 0.73
CA HIS A 585 9.03 -12.12 -0.18
C HIS A 585 8.60 -13.52 -0.67
N ARG A 586 8.02 -14.36 0.21
CA ARG A 586 7.47 -15.66 -0.19
C ARG A 586 6.31 -15.50 -1.17
N ALA A 587 5.43 -14.55 -0.90
CA ALA A 587 4.30 -14.25 -1.79
C ALA A 587 4.77 -13.78 -3.19
N ILE A 588 5.85 -13.00 -3.28
CA ILE A 588 6.44 -12.56 -4.55
C ILE A 588 7.10 -13.73 -5.28
N THR A 589 7.92 -14.53 -4.60
CA THR A 589 8.60 -15.69 -5.22
C THR A 589 7.66 -16.86 -5.52
N ALA A 590 6.44 -16.85 -4.98
CA ALA A 590 5.39 -17.82 -5.28
C ALA A 590 4.58 -17.49 -6.54
N GLN A 591 4.75 -16.30 -7.12
CA GLN A 591 3.97 -15.91 -8.30
C GLN A 591 4.26 -16.81 -9.51
N PRO A 592 3.29 -16.99 -10.42
CA PRO A 592 3.48 -17.77 -11.64
C PRO A 592 4.69 -17.32 -12.45
N PRO A 593 5.37 -18.23 -13.16
CA PRO A 593 6.52 -17.89 -13.99
C PRO A 593 6.25 -16.73 -14.96
N GLY A 594 7.20 -15.81 -15.08
CA GLY A 594 7.11 -14.63 -15.95
C GLY A 594 6.19 -13.50 -15.45
N SER A 595 5.40 -13.72 -14.37
CA SER A 595 4.49 -12.67 -13.86
C SER A 595 5.22 -11.58 -13.06
N VAL A 596 6.37 -11.93 -12.46
CA VAL A 596 7.28 -11.00 -11.77
C VAL A 596 8.66 -11.14 -12.41
N ASP A 597 8.85 -10.55 -13.57
CA ASP A 597 10.11 -10.54 -14.31
C ASP A 597 10.82 -9.19 -14.18
N GLY A 598 11.57 -9.02 -13.09
CA GLY A 598 12.27 -7.77 -12.76
C GLY A 598 11.33 -6.59 -12.42
N ARG A 599 10.01 -6.77 -12.50
CA ARG A 599 9.02 -5.71 -12.29
C ARG A 599 7.96 -6.13 -11.30
N LEU A 600 7.78 -5.35 -10.25
CA LEU A 600 6.69 -5.52 -9.29
C LEU A 600 5.97 -4.20 -9.11
N LYS A 601 4.69 -4.16 -9.41
CA LYS A 601 3.79 -3.08 -9.03
C LYS A 601 2.72 -3.61 -8.09
N VAL A 602 2.57 -2.96 -6.93
CA VAL A 602 1.68 -3.45 -5.87
C VAL A 602 1.04 -2.29 -5.13
N THR A 603 -0.26 -2.39 -4.83
CA THR A 603 -0.89 -1.43 -3.92
C THR A 603 -0.41 -1.66 -2.49
N GLU A 604 -0.02 -0.59 -1.82
CA GLU A 604 0.17 -0.51 -0.37
C GLU A 604 -1.06 0.18 0.22
N GLN A 605 -1.90 -0.62 0.85
CA GLN A 605 -3.14 -0.12 1.44
C GLN A 605 -2.85 0.66 2.73
N GLY A 606 -3.66 1.68 3.03
CA GLY A 606 -3.41 2.62 4.12
C GLY A 606 -3.14 1.98 5.48
N GLU A 607 -3.78 0.84 5.79
CA GLU A 607 -3.56 0.11 7.05
C GLU A 607 -2.14 -0.42 7.24
N VAL A 608 -1.45 -0.71 6.14
CA VAL A 608 -0.06 -1.21 6.19
C VAL A 608 0.98 -0.13 5.94
N VAL A 609 0.58 1.02 5.42
CA VAL A 609 1.51 2.11 5.10
C VAL A 609 2.29 2.53 6.35
N PHE A 610 1.61 2.75 7.47
CA PHE A 610 2.30 3.11 8.71
C PHE A 610 3.12 1.95 9.30
N ALA A 611 2.64 0.71 9.22
CA ALA A 611 3.39 -0.44 9.72
C ALA A 611 4.68 -0.74 8.94
N ARG A 612 4.77 -0.29 7.67
CA ARG A 612 5.90 -0.55 6.77
C ARG A 612 6.78 0.66 6.51
N TYR A 613 6.21 1.86 6.63
CA TYR A 613 6.86 3.10 6.20
C TYR A 613 6.84 4.20 7.27
N ALA A 614 6.45 3.92 8.52
CA ALA A 614 6.50 4.92 9.59
C ALA A 614 7.93 5.15 10.10
N ASP A 615 8.75 4.10 10.14
CA ASP A 615 10.16 4.15 10.54
C ASP A 615 11.10 3.94 9.34
N PRO A 616 12.18 4.74 9.20
CA PRO A 616 13.13 4.62 8.09
C PRO A 616 13.85 3.28 8.00
N THR A 617 14.15 2.63 9.14
CA THR A 617 14.84 1.33 9.19
C THR A 617 13.91 0.22 8.71
N ILE A 618 12.66 0.23 9.19
CA ILE A 618 11.62 -0.72 8.73
C ILE A 618 11.36 -0.54 7.24
N ALA A 619 11.22 0.71 6.78
CA ALA A 619 10.97 1.02 5.38
C ALA A 619 12.11 0.57 4.47
N GLN A 620 13.35 0.83 4.86
CA GLN A 620 14.53 0.37 4.12
C GLN A 620 14.53 -1.15 4.03
N ARG A 621 14.37 -1.86 5.15
CA ARG A 621 14.37 -3.33 5.16
C ARG A 621 13.21 -3.93 4.36
N HIS A 622 12.03 -3.31 4.44
CA HIS A 622 10.88 -3.72 3.63
C HIS A 622 11.17 -3.60 2.14
N LEU A 623 11.73 -2.49 1.69
CA LEU A 623 12.12 -2.29 0.29
C LEU A 623 13.27 -3.22 -0.13
N GLU A 624 14.25 -3.51 0.74
CA GLU A 624 15.30 -4.49 0.49
C GLU A 624 14.72 -5.88 0.23
N ARG A 625 13.80 -6.34 1.09
CA ARG A 625 13.12 -7.63 0.95
C ARG A 625 12.32 -7.73 -0.35
N ILE A 626 11.57 -6.69 -0.71
CA ILE A 626 10.85 -6.64 -1.98
C ILE A 626 11.84 -6.73 -3.15
N THR A 627 12.88 -5.91 -3.13
CA THR A 627 13.90 -5.85 -4.18
C THR A 627 14.52 -7.22 -4.41
N THR A 628 14.94 -7.86 -3.33
CA THR A 628 15.56 -9.19 -3.37
C THR A 628 14.58 -10.25 -3.87
N ALA A 629 13.33 -10.23 -3.40
CA ALA A 629 12.31 -11.17 -3.83
C ALA A 629 11.99 -11.05 -5.34
N VAL A 630 11.96 -9.83 -5.87
CA VAL A 630 11.73 -9.59 -7.30
C VAL A 630 12.90 -10.08 -8.14
N LEU A 631 14.14 -9.85 -7.69
CA LEU A 631 15.32 -10.38 -8.36
C LEU A 631 15.35 -11.92 -8.36
N LEU A 632 15.02 -12.54 -7.22
CA LEU A 632 14.94 -13.99 -7.11
C LEU A 632 13.81 -14.59 -7.94
N ALA A 633 12.62 -13.96 -7.95
CA ALA A 633 11.47 -14.43 -8.72
C ALA A 633 11.80 -14.58 -10.22
N GLY A 634 12.70 -13.75 -10.76
CA GLY A 634 13.15 -13.82 -12.14
C GLY A 634 14.29 -14.82 -12.39
N THR A 635 14.81 -15.57 -11.38
CA THR A 635 15.87 -16.56 -11.61
C THR A 635 15.31 -17.82 -12.29
N ALA A 636 16.11 -18.46 -13.14
CA ALA A 636 15.71 -19.71 -13.82
C ALA A 636 15.26 -20.78 -12.81
N GLU A 637 15.98 -20.92 -11.70
CA GLU A 637 15.66 -21.89 -10.65
C GLU A 637 14.23 -21.69 -10.09
N VAL A 638 13.85 -20.45 -9.74
CA VAL A 638 12.53 -20.15 -9.21
C VAL A 638 11.45 -20.30 -10.28
N GLN A 639 11.73 -19.86 -11.51
CA GLN A 639 10.82 -19.97 -12.66
C GLN A 639 10.51 -21.44 -12.98
N GLU A 640 11.55 -22.28 -13.12
CA GLU A 640 11.43 -23.71 -13.41
C GLU A 640 10.71 -24.48 -12.28
N ARG A 641 11.08 -24.18 -11.02
CA ARG A 641 10.40 -24.76 -9.86
C ARG A 641 8.91 -24.45 -9.86
N ASN A 642 8.52 -23.19 -10.07
CA ASN A 642 7.13 -22.79 -10.05
C ASN A 642 6.35 -23.35 -11.25
N ALA A 643 6.97 -23.46 -12.43
CA ALA A 643 6.38 -24.09 -13.61
C ALA A 643 6.10 -25.58 -13.37
N ALA A 644 7.11 -26.32 -12.90
CA ALA A 644 6.97 -27.74 -12.59
C ALA A 644 5.90 -28.01 -11.51
N ALA A 645 5.83 -27.16 -10.49
CA ALA A 645 4.81 -27.25 -9.46
C ALA A 645 3.39 -26.98 -10.01
N ALA A 646 3.23 -25.96 -10.83
CA ALA A 646 1.94 -25.65 -11.46
C ALA A 646 1.43 -26.79 -12.35
N GLU A 647 2.32 -27.41 -13.13
CA GLU A 647 1.99 -28.58 -13.96
C GLU A 647 1.64 -29.79 -13.08
N ARG A 648 2.49 -30.12 -12.11
CA ARG A 648 2.29 -31.28 -11.22
C ARG A 648 0.98 -31.22 -10.45
N PHE A 649 0.61 -30.04 -9.93
CA PHE A 649 -0.56 -29.88 -9.07
C PHE A 649 -1.76 -29.27 -9.80
N HIS A 650 -1.78 -29.29 -11.14
CA HIS A 650 -2.87 -28.72 -11.94
C HIS A 650 -4.24 -29.27 -11.56
N ASN A 651 -4.39 -30.60 -11.52
CA ASN A 651 -5.65 -31.25 -11.16
C ASN A 651 -6.09 -30.92 -9.73
N LEU A 652 -5.14 -30.84 -8.80
CA LEU A 652 -5.42 -30.43 -7.42
C LEU A 652 -5.92 -28.97 -7.39
N SER A 653 -5.31 -28.09 -8.18
CA SER A 653 -5.76 -26.69 -8.31
C SER A 653 -7.20 -26.60 -8.80
N GLU A 654 -7.56 -27.32 -9.84
CA GLU A 654 -8.92 -27.33 -10.41
C GLU A 654 -9.94 -27.85 -9.39
N GLN A 655 -9.64 -29.00 -8.75
CA GLN A 655 -10.51 -29.59 -7.73
C GLN A 655 -10.74 -28.64 -6.55
N LEU A 656 -9.66 -28.10 -5.97
CA LEU A 656 -9.74 -27.15 -4.85
C LEU A 656 -10.50 -25.89 -5.22
N SER A 657 -10.22 -25.32 -6.40
CA SER A 657 -10.90 -24.11 -6.88
C SER A 657 -12.40 -24.36 -7.03
N HIS A 658 -12.79 -25.46 -7.66
CA HIS A 658 -14.20 -25.81 -7.89
C HIS A 658 -14.96 -26.04 -6.58
N THR A 659 -14.45 -26.92 -5.72
CA THR A 659 -15.11 -27.34 -4.47
C THR A 659 -15.20 -26.16 -3.47
N SER A 660 -14.09 -25.42 -3.30
CA SER A 660 -14.07 -24.27 -2.40
C SER A 660 -15.02 -23.15 -2.88
N ARG A 661 -15.07 -22.90 -4.18
CA ARG A 661 -16.00 -21.94 -4.81
C ARG A 661 -17.44 -22.32 -4.58
N SER A 662 -17.80 -23.61 -4.79
CA SER A 662 -19.16 -24.11 -4.55
C SER A 662 -19.56 -23.91 -3.09
N SER A 663 -18.72 -24.35 -2.15
CA SER A 663 -18.98 -24.18 -0.70
C SER A 663 -19.17 -22.73 -0.31
N TYR A 664 -18.35 -21.81 -0.86
CA TYR A 664 -18.46 -20.38 -0.58
C TYR A 664 -19.75 -19.78 -1.17
N ARG A 665 -20.05 -20.07 -2.43
CA ARG A 665 -21.28 -19.59 -3.10
C ARG A 665 -22.54 -20.09 -2.40
N ASP A 666 -22.57 -21.35 -2.00
CA ASP A 666 -23.66 -21.93 -1.24
C ASP A 666 -23.92 -21.23 0.11
N LEU A 667 -22.91 -20.60 0.71
CA LEU A 667 -23.09 -19.78 1.91
C LEU A 667 -23.62 -18.38 1.55
N VAL A 668 -22.92 -17.67 0.66
CA VAL A 668 -23.22 -16.25 0.42
C VAL A 668 -24.54 -16.03 -0.34
N GLU A 669 -25.03 -17.06 -1.04
CA GLU A 669 -26.31 -17.08 -1.73
C GLU A 669 -27.48 -17.57 -0.84
N MET A 670 -27.22 -17.99 0.41
CA MET A 670 -28.30 -18.34 1.32
C MET A 670 -29.22 -17.14 1.57
N PRO A 671 -30.54 -17.34 1.49
CA PRO A 671 -31.48 -16.28 1.81
C PRO A 671 -31.24 -15.71 3.20
N GLY A 672 -31.11 -14.39 3.33
CA GLY A 672 -30.86 -13.70 4.59
C GLY A 672 -29.40 -13.66 5.04
N PHE A 673 -28.44 -14.18 4.27
CA PHE A 673 -27.01 -14.11 4.62
C PHE A 673 -26.52 -12.66 4.79
N ALA A 674 -26.92 -11.76 3.89
CA ALA A 674 -26.55 -10.34 3.98
C ALA A 674 -27.13 -9.67 5.24
N ASP A 675 -28.33 -10.08 5.67
CA ASP A 675 -28.95 -9.61 6.91
C ASP A 675 -28.19 -10.11 8.14
N VAL A 676 -27.76 -11.38 8.14
CA VAL A 676 -26.92 -11.93 9.22
C VAL A 676 -25.63 -11.11 9.35
N LEU A 677 -24.96 -10.80 8.26
CA LEU A 677 -23.74 -9.97 8.29
C LEU A 677 -24.03 -8.57 8.87
N ALA A 678 -25.10 -7.93 8.44
CA ALA A 678 -25.46 -6.59 8.92
C ALA A 678 -25.83 -6.57 10.41
N GLU A 679 -26.54 -7.60 10.89
CA GLU A 679 -26.92 -7.69 12.29
C GLU A 679 -25.75 -8.16 13.19
N ALA A 680 -24.94 -9.11 12.72
CA ALA A 680 -23.84 -9.70 13.48
C ALA A 680 -22.58 -8.81 13.53
N SER A 681 -22.50 -7.77 12.70
CA SER A 681 -21.30 -6.92 12.60
C SER A 681 -21.66 -5.43 12.68
N PRO A 682 -20.68 -4.55 12.94
CA PRO A 682 -20.88 -3.10 12.91
C PRO A 682 -20.90 -2.54 11.48
N LEU A 683 -21.28 -3.31 10.46
CA LEU A 683 -21.24 -2.91 9.05
C LEU A 683 -21.98 -1.61 8.75
N GLU A 684 -23.15 -1.43 9.35
CA GLU A 684 -23.97 -0.23 9.19
C GLU A 684 -23.28 0.99 9.83
N GLU A 685 -22.63 0.80 10.97
CA GLU A 685 -22.00 1.85 11.75
C GLU A 685 -20.57 2.18 11.30
N ILE A 686 -19.93 1.32 10.50
CA ILE A 686 -18.58 1.59 9.93
C ILE A 686 -18.57 2.89 9.13
N GLY A 687 -19.67 3.22 8.44
CA GLY A 687 -19.82 4.48 7.72
C GLY A 687 -19.69 5.73 8.61
N ASP A 688 -20.06 5.59 9.88
CA ASP A 688 -20.06 6.67 10.87
C ASP A 688 -18.69 6.90 11.53
N LEU A 689 -17.78 5.94 11.42
CA LEU A 689 -16.40 6.09 11.93
C LEU A 689 -15.62 7.21 11.24
N ARG A 690 -16.09 7.69 10.09
CA ARG A 690 -15.49 8.81 9.34
C ARG A 690 -13.99 8.64 9.12
N MET A 691 -13.56 7.39 8.90
CA MET A 691 -12.14 7.04 8.79
C MET A 691 -11.53 7.47 7.46
N GLY A 692 -12.33 7.52 6.38
CA GLY A 692 -11.88 7.92 5.05
C GLY A 692 -12.90 8.80 4.31
N SER A 693 -12.45 9.42 3.23
CA SER A 693 -13.31 10.23 2.35
C SER A 693 -14.31 9.38 1.55
N ARG A 694 -13.96 8.12 1.28
CA ARG A 694 -14.72 7.21 0.41
C ARG A 694 -15.96 6.64 1.10
N PRO A 695 -17.15 6.61 0.46
CA PRO A 695 -18.34 5.95 0.99
C PRO A 695 -18.17 4.43 1.13
N VAL A 696 -18.83 3.83 2.12
CA VAL A 696 -18.80 2.37 2.38
C VAL A 696 -19.51 1.57 1.30
N ARG A 697 -20.59 2.09 0.71
CA ARG A 697 -21.38 1.48 -0.38
C ARG A 697 -21.17 2.22 -1.70
N ARG A 698 -21.33 1.49 -2.83
CA ARG A 698 -21.18 2.05 -4.18
C ARG A 698 -22.37 2.94 -4.59
N SER A 699 -23.60 2.56 -4.21
CA SER A 699 -24.81 3.34 -4.49
C SER A 699 -25.50 3.82 -3.23
N ALA A 700 -26.03 5.04 -3.27
CA ALA A 700 -26.88 5.59 -2.21
C ALA A 700 -28.37 5.25 -2.39
N ALA A 701 -28.74 4.60 -3.51
CA ALA A 701 -30.12 4.51 -3.98
C ALA A 701 -30.78 3.15 -3.75
N THR A 702 -30.05 2.13 -3.29
CA THR A 702 -30.61 0.78 -3.11
C THR A 702 -31.19 0.62 -1.72
N SER A 703 -32.50 0.40 -1.66
CA SER A 703 -33.26 0.07 -0.46
C SER A 703 -33.06 -1.38 0.02
N GLY A 704 -32.12 -2.13 -0.57
CA GLY A 704 -31.82 -3.53 -0.23
C GLY A 704 -30.41 -3.71 0.35
N ARG A 705 -30.28 -4.65 1.30
CA ARG A 705 -28.99 -5.13 1.82
C ARG A 705 -28.39 -6.15 0.84
N GLU A 706 -28.00 -5.68 -0.38
CA GLU A 706 -27.38 -6.56 -1.36
C GLU A 706 -25.86 -6.60 -1.21
N LEU A 707 -25.28 -7.81 -1.26
CA LEU A 707 -23.83 -8.00 -1.18
C LEU A 707 -23.09 -7.40 -2.39
N SER A 708 -23.74 -7.31 -3.55
CA SER A 708 -23.20 -6.71 -4.78
C SER A 708 -22.80 -5.25 -4.59
N ASP A 709 -23.56 -4.49 -3.80
CA ASP A 709 -23.31 -3.07 -3.52
C ASP A 709 -22.23 -2.85 -2.45
N LEU A 710 -21.93 -3.89 -1.67
CA LEU A 710 -20.93 -3.80 -0.61
C LEU A 710 -19.53 -3.90 -1.21
N ARG A 711 -18.65 -2.97 -0.82
CA ARG A 711 -17.25 -2.98 -1.23
C ARG A 711 -16.47 -4.07 -0.51
N ALA A 712 -15.42 -4.59 -1.15
CA ALA A 712 -14.62 -5.66 -0.59
C ALA A 712 -13.91 -5.29 0.73
N ILE A 713 -13.46 -4.03 0.91
CA ILE A 713 -12.79 -3.61 2.14
C ILE A 713 -13.75 -3.59 3.34
N PRO A 714 -14.92 -2.91 3.28
CA PRO A 714 -15.93 -3.01 4.34
C PRO A 714 -16.39 -4.44 4.62
N TRP A 715 -16.49 -5.28 3.58
CA TRP A 715 -16.79 -6.71 3.70
C TRP A 715 -15.78 -7.43 4.60
N VAL A 716 -14.49 -7.35 4.27
CA VAL A 716 -13.44 -8.01 5.06
C VAL A 716 -13.35 -7.42 6.47
N PHE A 717 -13.49 -6.10 6.59
CA PHE A 717 -13.45 -5.42 7.88
C PHE A 717 -14.61 -5.85 8.79
N ALA A 718 -15.83 -5.91 8.26
CA ALA A 718 -17.01 -6.37 9.03
C ALA A 718 -16.80 -7.79 9.58
N TRP A 719 -16.29 -8.73 8.76
CA TRP A 719 -16.01 -10.09 9.21
C TRP A 719 -14.86 -10.18 10.23
N SER A 720 -13.87 -9.32 10.14
CA SER A 720 -12.80 -9.27 11.17
C SER A 720 -13.36 -8.84 12.54
N GLN A 721 -14.33 -7.92 12.55
CA GLN A 721 -14.98 -7.46 13.78
C GLN A 721 -15.82 -8.54 14.47
N THR A 722 -16.37 -9.49 13.72
CA THR A 722 -17.11 -10.63 14.30
C THR A 722 -16.22 -11.73 14.86
N ARG A 723 -14.90 -11.64 14.73
CA ARG A 723 -13.92 -12.68 15.06
C ARG A 723 -14.09 -13.99 14.27
N ALA A 724 -14.90 -14.02 13.21
CA ALA A 724 -15.06 -15.15 12.30
C ALA A 724 -14.04 -15.14 11.15
N ASN A 725 -13.63 -14.01 10.64
CA ASN A 725 -12.63 -13.84 9.56
C ASN A 725 -12.90 -14.68 8.30
N ILE A 726 -14.14 -14.91 7.94
CA ILE A 726 -14.58 -15.74 6.80
C ILE A 726 -13.77 -15.48 5.51
N PRO A 727 -13.47 -14.22 5.11
CA PRO A 727 -12.73 -13.94 3.88
C PRO A 727 -11.30 -14.50 3.82
N GLY A 728 -10.79 -15.04 4.90
CA GLY A 728 -9.43 -15.58 4.95
C GLY A 728 -9.32 -17.09 4.80
N TRP A 729 -10.44 -17.85 5.00
CA TRP A 729 -10.36 -19.31 5.08
C TRP A 729 -11.60 -20.06 4.58
N TYR A 730 -12.78 -19.44 4.46
CA TYR A 730 -14.04 -20.16 4.19
C TYR A 730 -14.01 -20.91 2.84
N GLY A 731 -14.45 -22.15 2.85
CA GLY A 731 -14.46 -23.05 1.71
C GLY A 731 -13.17 -23.86 1.52
N LEU A 732 -12.09 -23.50 2.21
CA LEU A 732 -10.83 -24.23 2.14
C LEU A 732 -10.94 -25.61 2.83
N GLY A 733 -11.59 -25.69 4.03
CA GLY A 733 -11.78 -26.93 4.75
C GLY A 733 -12.54 -27.97 3.94
N THR A 734 -13.64 -27.57 3.35
CA THR A 734 -14.43 -28.40 2.43
C THR A 734 -13.59 -28.83 1.22
N GLY A 735 -12.83 -27.92 0.59
CA GLY A 735 -11.94 -28.22 -0.53
C GLY A 735 -10.87 -29.26 -0.18
N LEU A 736 -10.18 -29.06 0.95
CA LEU A 736 -9.13 -29.99 1.40
C LEU A 736 -9.70 -31.38 1.77
N ALA A 737 -10.86 -31.42 2.44
CA ALA A 737 -11.52 -32.68 2.83
C ALA A 737 -11.97 -33.50 1.60
N GLU A 738 -12.43 -32.84 0.52
CA GLU A 738 -12.85 -33.49 -0.71
C GLU A 738 -11.68 -34.13 -1.48
N VAL A 739 -10.46 -33.59 -1.35
CA VAL A 739 -9.24 -34.18 -1.95
C VAL A 739 -8.94 -35.53 -1.34
N ALA A 740 -9.19 -35.70 -0.02
CA ALA A 740 -9.03 -36.96 0.75
C ALA A 740 -7.67 -37.64 0.62
N ASP A 741 -6.64 -36.95 0.14
CA ASP A 741 -5.24 -37.43 0.00
C ASP A 741 -4.29 -36.47 0.75
N LEU A 742 -4.08 -36.76 2.04
CA LEU A 742 -3.25 -35.92 2.91
C LEU A 742 -1.79 -35.88 2.47
N ASP A 743 -1.27 -37.00 1.93
CA ASP A 743 0.11 -37.03 1.46
C ASP A 743 0.31 -36.13 0.25
N LEU A 744 -0.64 -36.12 -0.69
CA LEU A 744 -0.64 -35.19 -1.82
C LEU A 744 -0.70 -33.71 -1.34
N LEU A 745 -1.56 -33.40 -0.35
CA LEU A 745 -1.69 -32.06 0.21
C LEU A 745 -0.39 -31.62 0.90
N ARG A 746 0.26 -32.49 1.67
CA ARG A 746 1.57 -32.21 2.30
C ARG A 746 2.67 -32.00 1.26
N GLN A 747 2.70 -32.81 0.19
CA GLN A 747 3.60 -32.62 -0.93
C GLN A 747 3.35 -31.26 -1.63
N ALA A 748 2.07 -30.90 -1.84
CA ALA A 748 1.70 -29.62 -2.42
C ALA A 748 2.16 -28.46 -1.53
N TYR A 749 1.99 -28.55 -0.22
CA TYR A 749 2.47 -27.53 0.71
C TYR A 749 3.99 -27.35 0.64
N ALA A 750 4.73 -28.43 0.54
CA ALA A 750 6.20 -28.39 0.47
C ALA A 750 6.74 -27.91 -0.88
N GLN A 751 6.03 -28.15 -1.99
CA GLN A 751 6.58 -27.99 -3.34
C GLN A 751 5.86 -26.96 -4.22
N TRP A 752 4.64 -26.56 -3.86
CA TRP A 752 3.84 -25.61 -4.63
C TRP A 752 3.64 -24.31 -3.84
N PRO A 753 4.45 -23.25 -4.13
CA PRO A 753 4.47 -22.03 -3.32
C PRO A 753 3.12 -21.28 -3.26
N VAL A 754 2.30 -21.35 -4.31
CA VAL A 754 0.94 -20.75 -4.32
C VAL A 754 0.06 -21.42 -3.27
N PHE A 755 0.08 -22.76 -3.22
CA PHE A 755 -0.69 -23.53 -2.23
C PHE A 755 -0.14 -23.33 -0.81
N ALA A 756 1.17 -23.29 -0.64
CA ALA A 756 1.79 -22.98 0.65
C ALA A 756 1.34 -21.60 1.18
N SER A 757 1.35 -20.57 0.31
CA SER A 757 0.86 -19.23 0.67
C SER A 757 -0.62 -19.24 1.05
N LEU A 758 -1.45 -20.02 0.36
CA LEU A 758 -2.87 -20.15 0.67
C LEU A 758 -3.10 -20.76 2.07
N ILE A 759 -2.42 -21.85 2.39
CA ILE A 759 -2.49 -22.51 3.71
C ILE A 759 -1.97 -21.57 4.81
N ASP A 760 -0.84 -20.89 4.60
CA ASP A 760 -0.26 -19.95 5.55
C ASP A 760 -1.22 -18.78 5.89
N ILE A 761 -1.94 -18.25 4.90
CA ILE A 761 -2.93 -17.19 5.09
C ILE A 761 -4.15 -17.70 5.85
N ALA A 762 -4.61 -18.91 5.54
CA ALA A 762 -5.74 -19.54 6.25
C ALA A 762 -5.38 -19.80 7.72
N GLU A 763 -4.18 -20.36 7.98
CA GLU A 763 -3.67 -20.59 9.34
C GLU A 763 -3.67 -19.30 10.16
N MET A 764 -3.11 -18.23 9.61
CA MET A 764 -3.06 -16.94 10.28
C MET A 764 -4.46 -16.34 10.51
N SER A 765 -5.36 -16.45 9.53
CA SER A 765 -6.73 -15.95 9.66
C SER A 765 -7.50 -16.70 10.74
N LEU A 766 -7.32 -18.01 10.83
CA LEU A 766 -7.88 -18.85 11.90
C LEU A 766 -7.28 -18.50 13.27
N ALA A 767 -5.97 -18.24 13.34
CA ALA A 767 -5.30 -17.84 14.58
C ALA A 767 -5.81 -16.48 15.14
N LYS A 768 -6.33 -15.62 14.29
CA LYS A 768 -6.98 -14.36 14.67
C LYS A 768 -8.50 -14.51 14.90
N SER A 769 -9.09 -15.64 14.56
CA SER A 769 -10.49 -15.93 14.80
C SER A 769 -10.70 -16.41 16.25
N HIS A 770 -11.94 -16.32 16.73
CA HIS A 770 -12.30 -16.83 18.04
C HIS A 770 -13.69 -17.48 17.95
N ARG A 771 -13.74 -18.81 17.90
CA ARG A 771 -14.96 -19.57 17.66
C ARG A 771 -16.13 -19.21 18.59
N GLY A 772 -15.85 -19.08 19.90
CA GLY A 772 -16.87 -18.74 20.89
C GLY A 772 -17.47 -17.34 20.73
N LEU A 773 -16.61 -16.34 20.45
CA LEU A 773 -17.07 -14.98 20.17
C LEU A 773 -17.78 -14.91 18.82
N ALA A 774 -17.26 -15.57 17.78
CA ALA A 774 -17.90 -15.64 16.47
C ALA A 774 -19.33 -16.21 16.56
N ALA A 775 -19.52 -17.30 17.32
CA ALA A 775 -20.85 -17.88 17.56
C ALA A 775 -21.82 -16.87 18.19
N ARG A 776 -21.35 -16.08 19.17
CA ARG A 776 -22.17 -15.08 19.86
C ARG A 776 -22.51 -13.89 18.94
N PHE A 777 -21.58 -13.42 18.12
CA PHE A 777 -21.84 -12.38 17.13
C PHE A 777 -22.84 -12.86 16.07
N LEU A 778 -22.62 -14.03 15.49
CA LEU A 778 -23.49 -14.61 14.46
C LEU A 778 -24.91 -14.87 14.97
N ALA A 779 -25.05 -15.21 16.25
CA ALA A 779 -26.38 -15.41 16.89
C ALA A 779 -27.24 -14.14 16.84
N LEU A 780 -26.67 -12.93 16.80
CA LEU A 780 -27.41 -11.68 16.62
C LEU A 780 -28.20 -11.65 15.31
N GLY A 781 -27.74 -12.35 14.29
CA GLY A 781 -28.41 -12.44 12.99
C GLY A 781 -29.65 -13.33 12.97
N GLY A 782 -29.96 -14.05 14.07
CA GLY A 782 -31.18 -14.83 14.20
C GLY A 782 -31.35 -16.03 13.23
N ARG A 783 -30.26 -16.50 12.60
CA ARG A 783 -30.22 -17.58 11.60
C ARG A 783 -29.29 -18.70 12.04
N PRO A 784 -29.76 -19.64 12.88
CA PRO A 784 -28.93 -20.77 13.35
C PRO A 784 -28.36 -21.62 12.24
N ASP A 785 -29.08 -21.83 11.14
CA ASP A 785 -28.65 -22.59 9.97
C ASP A 785 -27.39 -21.98 9.30
N ILE A 786 -27.32 -20.66 9.18
CA ILE A 786 -26.14 -19.94 8.65
C ILE A 786 -25.00 -19.98 9.68
N THR A 787 -25.32 -19.75 10.96
CA THR A 787 -24.35 -19.78 12.05
C THR A 787 -23.66 -21.14 12.14
N ASP A 788 -24.45 -22.22 12.20
CA ASP A 788 -23.94 -23.58 12.33
C ASP A 788 -23.08 -23.97 11.13
N ARG A 789 -23.46 -23.56 9.91
CA ARG A 789 -22.69 -23.80 8.69
C ARG A 789 -21.33 -23.11 8.75
N ILE A 790 -21.28 -21.84 9.18
CA ILE A 790 -20.03 -21.08 9.31
C ILE A 790 -19.10 -21.73 10.35
N LEU A 791 -19.64 -22.10 11.51
CA LEU A 791 -18.86 -22.69 12.59
C LEU A 791 -18.37 -24.10 12.24
N ALA A 792 -19.19 -24.89 11.55
CA ALA A 792 -18.78 -26.22 11.06
C ALA A 792 -17.63 -26.13 10.05
N GLU A 793 -17.69 -25.18 9.10
CA GLU A 793 -16.61 -24.97 8.15
C GLU A 793 -15.34 -24.42 8.83
N MET A 794 -15.48 -23.61 9.90
CA MET A 794 -14.34 -23.16 10.71
C MET A 794 -13.61 -24.34 11.36
N ASP A 795 -14.36 -25.23 12.02
CA ASP A 795 -13.83 -26.40 12.69
C ASP A 795 -13.18 -27.37 11.67
N LEU A 796 -13.81 -27.57 10.51
CA LEU A 796 -13.29 -28.38 9.42
C LEU A 796 -11.99 -27.77 8.85
N THR A 797 -12.00 -26.47 8.57
CA THR A 797 -10.81 -25.79 8.01
C THR A 797 -9.63 -25.87 8.98
N MET A 798 -9.88 -25.65 10.27
CA MET A 798 -8.85 -25.76 11.31
C MET A 798 -8.25 -27.17 11.33
N THR A 799 -9.10 -28.20 11.32
CA THR A 799 -8.66 -29.61 11.33
C THR A 799 -7.80 -29.94 10.11
N GLN A 800 -8.26 -29.52 8.92
CA GLN A 800 -7.56 -29.82 7.68
C GLN A 800 -6.23 -29.03 7.56
N VAL A 801 -6.22 -27.75 7.93
CA VAL A 801 -4.99 -26.93 7.89
C VAL A 801 -3.94 -27.49 8.85
N LEU A 802 -4.29 -27.86 10.08
CA LEU A 802 -3.37 -28.47 11.03
C LEU A 802 -2.83 -29.81 10.51
N ALA A 803 -3.68 -30.64 9.89
CA ALA A 803 -3.26 -31.91 9.28
C ALA A 803 -2.27 -31.71 8.13
N VAL A 804 -2.51 -30.72 7.25
CA VAL A 804 -1.58 -30.39 6.14
C VAL A 804 -0.25 -29.87 6.67
N LEU A 805 -0.28 -29.01 7.69
CA LEU A 805 0.92 -28.42 8.29
C LEU A 805 1.69 -29.39 9.20
N ASP A 806 1.10 -30.54 9.55
CA ASP A 806 1.62 -31.50 10.54
C ASP A 806 1.91 -30.85 11.89
N GLN A 807 0.90 -30.09 12.41
CA GLN A 807 0.99 -29.29 13.63
C GLN A 807 -0.15 -29.63 14.59
N ASP A 808 0.10 -29.48 15.90
CA ASP A 808 -0.89 -29.69 16.96
C ASP A 808 -1.72 -28.44 17.22
N HIS A 809 -1.18 -27.25 16.95
CA HIS A 809 -1.85 -25.96 17.14
C HIS A 809 -1.40 -24.93 16.09
N LEU A 810 -2.23 -23.93 15.83
CA LEU A 810 -1.96 -22.89 14.86
C LEU A 810 -0.69 -22.10 15.22
N LEU A 811 0.08 -21.73 14.20
CA LEU A 811 1.32 -20.95 14.29
C LEU A 811 2.45 -21.60 15.10
N GLN A 812 2.43 -22.91 15.30
CA GLN A 812 3.45 -23.64 16.07
C GLN A 812 4.86 -23.37 15.52
N HIS A 813 5.03 -23.29 14.20
CA HIS A 813 6.29 -23.00 13.54
C HIS A 813 6.50 -21.51 13.18
N LYS A 814 5.56 -20.64 13.56
CA LYS A 814 5.61 -19.19 13.31
C LYS A 814 5.57 -18.43 14.65
N GLN A 815 6.52 -18.73 15.53
CA GLN A 815 6.52 -18.28 16.94
C GLN A 815 6.43 -16.77 17.10
N VAL A 816 7.13 -15.98 16.28
CA VAL A 816 7.08 -14.51 16.33
C VAL A 816 5.67 -13.98 16.10
N LEU A 817 4.97 -14.53 15.09
CA LEU A 817 3.59 -14.14 14.79
C LEU A 817 2.63 -14.66 15.87
N GLY A 818 2.83 -15.90 16.33
CA GLY A 818 2.04 -16.48 17.41
C GLY A 818 2.13 -15.66 18.70
N SER A 819 3.34 -15.31 19.13
CA SER A 819 3.57 -14.45 20.30
C SER A 819 2.96 -13.05 20.14
N ALA A 820 3.06 -12.46 18.95
CA ALA A 820 2.46 -11.15 18.67
C ALA A 820 0.91 -11.17 18.75
N ILE A 821 0.28 -12.25 18.33
CA ILE A 821 -1.19 -12.44 18.46
C ILE A 821 -1.56 -12.70 19.92
N ALA A 822 -0.85 -13.61 20.61
CA ALA A 822 -1.12 -13.96 22.01
C ALA A 822 -1.01 -12.73 22.93
N LEU A 823 0.00 -11.88 22.73
CA LEU A 823 0.20 -10.65 23.51
C LEU A 823 -1.02 -9.69 23.45
N ARG A 824 -1.76 -9.69 22.36
CA ARG A 824 -2.92 -8.80 22.16
C ARG A 824 -4.25 -9.46 22.50
N ALA A 825 -4.30 -10.80 22.56
CA ALA A 825 -5.54 -11.56 22.68
C ALA A 825 -6.42 -11.14 23.86
N PRO A 826 -5.92 -10.97 25.12
CA PRO A 826 -6.77 -10.61 26.24
C PRO A 826 -7.50 -9.28 26.04
N TYR A 827 -6.81 -8.29 25.51
CA TYR A 827 -7.39 -6.95 25.26
C TYR A 827 -8.38 -6.96 24.08
N VAL A 828 -8.05 -7.72 23.02
CA VAL A 828 -8.93 -7.91 21.86
C VAL A 828 -10.20 -8.64 22.25
N ASP A 829 -10.11 -9.64 23.11
CA ASP A 829 -11.27 -10.41 23.56
C ASP A 829 -12.19 -9.59 24.49
N ALA A 830 -11.62 -8.78 25.39
CA ALA A 830 -12.38 -7.83 26.20
C ALA A 830 -13.10 -6.78 25.33
N LEU A 831 -12.41 -6.21 24.35
CA LEU A 831 -13.02 -5.28 23.38
C LEU A 831 -14.11 -5.95 22.55
N SER A 832 -13.92 -7.21 22.14
CA SER A 832 -14.95 -7.97 21.39
C SER A 832 -16.21 -8.20 22.22
N GLN A 833 -16.07 -8.48 23.52
CA GLN A 833 -17.21 -8.63 24.44
C GLN A 833 -17.94 -7.30 24.63
N LEU A 834 -17.21 -6.18 24.81
CA LEU A 834 -17.80 -4.84 24.88
C LEU A 834 -18.51 -4.47 23.57
N GLN A 835 -17.93 -4.83 22.42
CA GLN A 835 -18.55 -4.62 21.11
C GLN A 835 -19.84 -5.42 20.95
N LEU A 836 -19.82 -6.70 21.33
CA LEU A 836 -21.01 -7.56 21.28
C LEU A 836 -22.14 -6.98 22.12
N ARG A 837 -21.83 -6.50 23.33
CA ARG A 837 -22.79 -5.83 24.21
C ARG A 837 -23.34 -4.56 23.57
N ALA A 838 -22.46 -3.73 22.99
CA ALA A 838 -22.88 -2.49 22.32
C ALA A 838 -23.76 -2.78 21.10
N LEU A 839 -23.41 -3.77 20.27
CA LEU A 839 -24.23 -4.21 19.13
C LEU A 839 -25.60 -4.71 19.57
N THR A 840 -25.66 -5.53 20.60
CA THR A 840 -26.93 -6.05 21.15
C THR A 840 -27.85 -4.91 21.56
N GLN A 841 -27.31 -3.89 22.23
CA GLN A 841 -28.10 -2.72 22.65
C GLN A 841 -28.49 -1.85 21.46
N MET A 842 -27.59 -1.63 20.50
CA MET A 842 -27.89 -0.86 19.27
C MET A 842 -29.01 -1.52 18.46
N ARG A 843 -29.01 -2.85 18.31
CA ARG A 843 -30.11 -3.60 17.64
C ARG A 843 -31.43 -3.51 18.40
N ALA A 844 -31.41 -3.27 19.72
CA ALA A 844 -32.57 -3.02 20.55
C ALA A 844 -33.02 -1.55 20.61
N GLY A 845 -32.43 -0.65 19.82
CA GLY A 845 -32.73 0.79 19.76
C GLY A 845 -31.94 1.64 20.77
N GLY A 846 -30.70 1.23 21.07
CA GLY A 846 -29.77 1.96 21.95
C GLY A 846 -29.49 3.39 21.51
N ASP A 847 -29.11 4.23 22.46
CA ASP A 847 -28.84 5.66 22.29
C ASP A 847 -27.40 5.95 21.78
N GLU A 848 -27.03 7.23 21.72
CA GLU A 848 -25.74 7.70 21.24
C GLU A 848 -24.56 7.25 22.10
N ASP A 849 -24.74 6.98 23.39
CA ASP A 849 -23.67 6.47 24.26
C ASP A 849 -23.35 5.01 23.94
N TRP A 850 -24.32 4.18 23.63
CA TRP A 850 -24.11 2.82 23.12
C TRP A 850 -23.42 2.83 21.76
N ARG A 851 -23.82 3.74 20.88
CA ARG A 851 -23.15 3.96 19.59
C ARG A 851 -21.71 4.38 19.78
N ARG A 852 -21.43 5.29 20.73
CA ARG A 852 -20.08 5.71 21.06
C ARG A 852 -19.20 4.55 21.53
N LEU A 853 -19.73 3.69 22.42
CA LEU A 853 -19.04 2.48 22.85
C LEU A 853 -18.75 1.58 21.66
N LEU A 854 -19.72 1.33 20.79
CA LEU A 854 -19.55 0.52 19.59
C LEU A 854 -18.41 1.05 18.70
N LEU A 855 -18.40 2.34 18.40
CA LEU A 855 -17.39 2.94 17.54
C LEU A 855 -15.97 2.90 18.18
N LEU A 856 -15.87 3.07 19.50
CA LEU A 856 -14.60 2.91 20.22
C LEU A 856 -14.08 1.49 20.13
N THR A 857 -14.93 0.50 20.33
CA THR A 857 -14.53 -0.91 20.24
C THR A 857 -14.12 -1.32 18.83
N VAL A 858 -14.78 -0.80 17.79
CA VAL A 858 -14.37 -1.03 16.39
C VAL A 858 -12.96 -0.51 16.13
N ASN A 859 -12.62 0.68 16.62
CA ASN A 859 -11.27 1.22 16.51
C ASN A 859 -10.23 0.41 17.30
N GLY A 860 -10.58 0.02 18.54
CA GLY A 860 -9.71 -0.78 19.40
C GLY A 860 -9.40 -2.15 18.79
N LEU A 861 -10.43 -2.83 18.27
CA LEU A 861 -10.26 -4.11 17.59
C LEU A 861 -9.42 -3.98 16.30
N ALA A 862 -9.61 -2.92 15.51
CA ALA A 862 -8.77 -2.66 14.35
C ALA A 862 -7.30 -2.49 14.74
N ALA A 863 -7.03 -1.78 15.84
CA ALA A 863 -5.67 -1.60 16.37
C ALA A 863 -5.08 -2.91 16.90
N GLY A 864 -5.87 -3.72 17.62
CA GLY A 864 -5.42 -4.97 18.25
C GLY A 864 -5.19 -6.10 17.26
N LEU A 865 -6.11 -6.30 16.33
CA LEU A 865 -6.01 -7.36 15.31
C LEU A 865 -4.96 -7.04 14.25
N GLN A 866 -4.55 -5.77 14.12
CA GLN A 866 -3.70 -5.29 13.02
C GLN A 866 -4.21 -5.78 11.64
N ASN A 867 -5.53 -5.84 11.53
CA ASN A 867 -6.24 -6.48 10.44
C ASN A 867 -7.40 -5.55 10.06
N THR A 868 -7.11 -4.65 9.20
CA THR A 868 -8.07 -3.60 8.84
C THR A 868 -8.67 -3.82 7.45
N GLY A 869 -8.70 -5.05 7.00
CA GLY A 869 -9.35 -5.40 5.74
C GLY A 869 -8.56 -6.26 4.80
#